data_e49e1b315fef7ab852b0da19544b3e8c
#
_entry.id   e49e1b315fef7ab852b0da19544b3e8c
#
_cell.length_a   1.000
_cell.length_b   1.000
_cell.length_c   1.000
_cell.angle_alpha   90.00
_cell.angle_beta   90.00
_cell.angle_gamma   90.00
#
_symmetry.space_group_name_H-M   'P 1'
#
loop_
_entity.id
_entity.type
_entity.pdbx_description
1 polymer ?
#
loop_
_entity_poly.entity_id
_entity_poly.type
_entity_poly.pdbx_seq_one_letter_code
_entity_poly.pdbx_strand_id
1 'polypeptide(L)'
;MAREIVVNSDNGEVRAAILENGKLVDLFVERSVHPRYAGNIYKGVVENVLPGMQAAFVNIGLERNAFLYVDDALAGRNGRNSRMVREADGEEISVPRKKSTSIKDILKPGQEIMVQVTKEPIGTKGARVVTDVTLPGRYVVLMPTVDYVGVSRRIEEEGERERLRKIAQSSKPRRVGVIVRTVAEGKNQEEIASDIQFLVKLWRRIQGRNRRARGSTLLHQEYDLAFRLVRDHFAADVTKFAVDDPKEHRKVLDLSRMYSETMRDRIHLYTGQEPIFDTYGLEEEIARTLRRKVWLSCGGYIVIDNTEALTAIDVNTGKYIGSTSLADTVLKTNLEAAEEIARQLRLRNIGGIIVIDFIDMENDAHQRKVTDKLEEALARDKTKATVLGFTHLGLVEMTRKKVQEGLAESMTKVCPTCDGRGRILSEETLSFRAMRAIKKEALSTDQPAMLVLLHPSVAAMLIGAGGSNLSALEQETGKTIYVKGSFDQKLEDIVIAAVGSKEDVEKKALPVSAGDRLEVVVEEPHVSNSRDGIARLEGYVIDVEGAGRLIGEKLLVQVTKVFKTYARAQMVEVASEGDEKKQPKEDSAKDKQKGGQNNKQGGKKRAGQKGSVSSSGKNGSKKEEKNGEPDGAKKPVKRRKRGNRRGRGGRPQQPSGSKAGQKVSDAAAESNQKQNAQKG
;
A
#
# COMPACT_ATOMS: atom_id res chain seq x y z
N MET A 1 -27.79 8.40 -1.76
CA MET A 1 -26.37 8.68 -2.05
C MET A 1 -26.11 8.41 -3.51
N ALA A 2 -25.46 9.31 -4.23
CA ALA A 2 -25.05 9.07 -5.60
C ALA A 2 -23.80 8.17 -5.61
N ARG A 3 -23.88 7.07 -6.34
CA ARG A 3 -22.81 6.09 -6.47
C ARG A 3 -22.40 6.00 -7.92
N GLU A 4 -21.10 6.03 -8.19
CA GLU A 4 -20.56 5.94 -9.53
C GLU A 4 -19.50 4.84 -9.61
N ILE A 5 -19.44 4.18 -10.77
CA ILE A 5 -18.40 3.17 -11.06
C ILE A 5 -17.62 3.69 -12.27
N VAL A 6 -16.30 3.80 -12.12
CA VAL A 6 -15.38 4.25 -13.16
C VAL A 6 -14.41 3.13 -13.46
N VAL A 7 -14.33 2.72 -14.72
CA VAL A 7 -13.44 1.63 -15.17
C VAL A 7 -12.45 2.16 -16.19
N ASN A 8 -11.19 1.91 -15.93
CA ASN A 8 -10.08 2.15 -16.85
C ASN A 8 -9.48 0.80 -17.28
N SER A 9 -9.27 0.64 -18.57
CA SER A 9 -8.65 -0.57 -19.15
C SER A 9 -7.53 -0.16 -20.09
N ASP A 10 -6.29 -0.45 -19.71
CA ASP A 10 -5.11 -0.12 -20.49
C ASP A 10 -4.03 -1.22 -20.39
N ASN A 11 -3.42 -1.57 -21.52
CA ASN A 11 -2.19 -2.38 -21.64
C ASN A 11 -2.12 -3.64 -20.73
N GLY A 12 -3.25 -4.32 -20.53
CA GLY A 12 -3.31 -5.56 -19.74
C GLY A 12 -3.54 -5.35 -18.24
N GLU A 13 -3.84 -4.10 -17.84
CA GLU A 13 -4.38 -3.77 -16.51
C GLU A 13 -5.82 -3.25 -16.66
N VAL A 14 -6.72 -3.75 -15.81
CA VAL A 14 -8.08 -3.23 -15.66
C VAL A 14 -8.24 -2.73 -14.24
N ARG A 15 -8.56 -1.45 -14.11
CA ARG A 15 -8.82 -0.80 -12.82
C ARG A 15 -10.26 -0.35 -12.73
N ALA A 16 -10.84 -0.46 -11.55
CA ALA A 16 -12.19 0.02 -11.31
C ALA A 16 -12.29 0.72 -9.97
N ALA A 17 -12.82 1.92 -9.98
CA ALA A 17 -13.07 2.75 -8.82
C ALA A 17 -14.57 2.85 -8.54
N ILE A 18 -14.96 2.73 -7.28
CA ILE A 18 -16.32 3.03 -6.82
C ILE A 18 -16.26 4.31 -6.02
N LEU A 19 -17.10 5.26 -6.44
CA LEU A 19 -17.25 6.56 -5.79
C LEU A 19 -18.58 6.62 -5.06
N GLU A 20 -18.60 7.18 -3.87
CA GLU A 20 -19.81 7.53 -3.11
C GLU A 20 -19.77 9.05 -2.85
N ASN A 21 -20.74 9.77 -3.42
CA ASN A 21 -20.78 11.24 -3.39
C ASN A 21 -19.47 11.91 -3.85
N GLY A 22 -18.86 11.37 -4.91
CA GLY A 22 -17.59 11.86 -5.50
C GLY A 22 -16.32 11.47 -4.74
N LYS A 23 -16.40 10.73 -3.63
CA LYS A 23 -15.23 10.22 -2.89
C LYS A 23 -14.95 8.77 -3.25
N LEU A 24 -13.69 8.43 -3.47
CA LEU A 24 -13.25 7.06 -3.72
C LEU A 24 -13.43 6.19 -2.46
N VAL A 25 -14.15 5.07 -2.58
CA VAL A 25 -14.43 4.15 -1.46
C VAL A 25 -13.94 2.73 -1.70
N ASP A 26 -13.91 2.27 -2.94
CA ASP A 26 -13.35 0.96 -3.30
C ASP A 26 -12.52 1.09 -4.58
N LEU A 27 -11.39 0.40 -4.62
CA LEU A 27 -10.51 0.31 -5.80
C LEU A 27 -10.20 -1.16 -6.08
N PHE A 28 -10.40 -1.57 -7.32
CA PHE A 28 -10.09 -2.90 -7.82
C PHE A 28 -9.03 -2.79 -8.91
N VAL A 29 -8.02 -3.64 -8.87
CA VAL A 29 -6.94 -3.71 -9.86
C VAL A 29 -6.78 -5.17 -10.28
N GLU A 30 -6.87 -5.44 -11.58
CA GLU A 30 -6.58 -6.74 -12.17
C GLU A 30 -5.53 -6.60 -13.28
N ARG A 31 -4.51 -7.43 -13.22
CA ARG A 31 -3.41 -7.45 -14.20
C ARG A 31 -3.35 -8.78 -14.89
N SER A 32 -3.22 -8.77 -16.21
CA SER A 32 -3.10 -9.99 -17.02
C SER A 32 -1.89 -10.85 -16.64
N VAL A 33 -0.82 -10.22 -16.12
CA VAL A 33 0.41 -10.89 -15.66
C VAL A 33 0.21 -11.65 -14.35
N HIS A 34 -0.75 -11.20 -13.51
CA HIS A 34 -1.08 -11.81 -12.23
C HIS A 34 -2.56 -12.22 -12.20
N PRO A 35 -2.90 -13.35 -12.84
CA PRO A 35 -4.28 -13.79 -12.92
C PRO A 35 -4.81 -14.14 -11.53
N ARG A 36 -6.05 -13.76 -11.29
CA ARG A 36 -6.76 -14.10 -10.08
C ARG A 36 -7.17 -15.57 -10.08
N TYR A 37 -6.92 -16.27 -8.98
CA TYR A 37 -7.29 -17.68 -8.80
C TYR A 37 -8.54 -17.87 -7.94
N ALA A 38 -8.85 -16.94 -7.03
CA ALA A 38 -10.02 -17.04 -6.13
C ALA A 38 -11.32 -17.09 -6.94
N GLY A 39 -12.15 -18.10 -6.65
CA GLY A 39 -13.37 -18.42 -7.41
C GLY A 39 -13.17 -19.51 -8.46
N ASN A 40 -11.95 -19.72 -8.96
CA ASN A 40 -11.66 -20.76 -9.94
C ASN A 40 -11.92 -22.16 -9.38
N ILE A 41 -12.45 -23.03 -10.24
CA ILE A 41 -12.75 -24.42 -9.90
C ILE A 41 -11.82 -25.32 -10.68
N TYR A 42 -11.13 -26.19 -9.97
CA TYR A 42 -10.19 -27.14 -10.52
C TYR A 42 -10.61 -28.59 -10.23
N LYS A 43 -10.24 -29.49 -11.11
CA LYS A 43 -10.02 -30.88 -10.75
C LYS A 43 -8.59 -30.95 -10.22
N GLY A 44 -8.38 -31.40 -9.00
CA GLY A 44 -7.08 -31.53 -8.38
C GLY A 44 -6.80 -32.97 -7.97
N VAL A 45 -5.52 -33.28 -7.76
CA VAL A 45 -5.04 -34.57 -7.28
C VAL A 45 -4.48 -34.37 -5.88
N VAL A 46 -4.96 -35.15 -4.91
CA VAL A 46 -4.45 -35.15 -3.55
C VAL A 46 -3.04 -35.72 -3.54
N GLU A 47 -2.04 -34.95 -3.25
CA GLU A 47 -0.65 -35.41 -3.15
C GLU A 47 -0.34 -35.96 -1.78
N ASN A 48 -0.57 -35.14 -0.74
CA ASN A 48 -0.26 -35.51 0.63
C ASN A 48 -1.44 -35.28 1.57
N VAL A 49 -1.62 -36.20 2.52
CA VAL A 49 -2.59 -36.09 3.61
C VAL A 49 -1.82 -35.99 4.91
N LEU A 50 -2.01 -34.91 5.66
CA LEU A 50 -1.31 -34.60 6.92
C LEU A 50 -2.26 -34.64 8.10
N PRO A 51 -2.37 -35.77 8.79
CA PRO A 51 -3.32 -35.93 9.88
C PRO A 51 -3.00 -35.07 11.11
N GLY A 52 -1.73 -34.80 11.38
CA GLY A 52 -1.32 -33.95 12.49
C GLY A 52 -1.81 -32.50 12.32
N MET A 53 -1.97 -32.04 11.07
CA MET A 53 -2.50 -30.71 10.73
C MET A 53 -3.99 -30.75 10.34
N GLN A 54 -4.60 -31.93 10.30
CA GLN A 54 -5.96 -32.12 9.77
C GLN A 54 -6.18 -31.47 8.41
N ALA A 55 -5.21 -31.62 7.50
CA ALA A 55 -5.19 -30.98 6.20
C ALA A 55 -4.64 -31.91 5.10
N ALA A 56 -4.88 -31.56 3.84
CA ALA A 56 -4.31 -32.21 2.69
C ALA A 56 -3.72 -31.16 1.74
N PHE A 57 -2.66 -31.52 1.01
CA PHE A 57 -2.13 -30.78 -0.11
C PHE A 57 -2.68 -31.34 -1.41
N VAL A 58 -3.22 -30.47 -2.24
CA VAL A 58 -3.89 -30.81 -3.50
C VAL A 58 -3.16 -30.12 -4.66
N ASN A 59 -2.68 -30.90 -5.59
CA ASN A 59 -2.13 -30.39 -6.83
C ASN A 59 -3.28 -29.95 -7.76
N ILE A 60 -3.34 -28.68 -8.08
CA ILE A 60 -4.33 -28.07 -8.97
C ILE A 60 -3.71 -27.52 -10.26
N GLY A 61 -2.42 -27.85 -10.51
CA GLY A 61 -1.68 -27.40 -11.69
C GLY A 61 -1.06 -26.01 -11.56
N LEU A 62 -0.96 -25.45 -10.36
CA LEU A 62 -0.18 -24.26 -10.05
C LEU A 62 1.22 -24.63 -9.55
N GLU A 63 2.13 -23.65 -9.49
CA GLU A 63 3.50 -23.86 -9.01
C GLU A 63 3.58 -24.50 -7.62
N ARG A 64 2.56 -24.23 -6.79
CA ARG A 64 2.47 -24.74 -5.41
C ARG A 64 1.16 -25.45 -5.17
N ASN A 65 1.23 -26.53 -4.39
CA ASN A 65 0.07 -27.29 -4.01
C ASN A 65 -0.89 -26.46 -3.17
N ALA A 66 -2.17 -26.60 -3.44
CA ALA A 66 -3.23 -25.94 -2.69
C ALA A 66 -3.48 -26.63 -1.34
N PHE A 67 -3.81 -25.84 -0.33
CA PHE A 67 -4.10 -26.30 1.03
C PHE A 67 -5.60 -26.53 1.23
N LEU A 68 -5.96 -27.76 1.63
CA LEU A 68 -7.33 -28.17 1.93
C LEU A 68 -7.42 -28.62 3.39
N TYR A 69 -8.15 -27.86 4.20
CA TYR A 69 -8.37 -28.19 5.60
C TYR A 69 -9.52 -29.21 5.76
N VAL A 70 -9.52 -30.01 6.84
CA VAL A 70 -10.50 -31.09 7.07
C VAL A 70 -11.95 -30.61 7.03
N ASP A 71 -12.23 -29.46 7.64
CA ASP A 71 -13.58 -28.89 7.60
C ASP A 71 -13.96 -28.46 6.18
N ASP A 72 -12.98 -28.14 5.33
CA ASP A 72 -13.12 -27.75 3.94
C ASP A 72 -13.25 -28.96 2.99
N ALA A 73 -12.97 -30.16 3.47
CA ALA A 73 -13.03 -31.43 2.71
C ALA A 73 -14.30 -32.26 2.99
N LEU A 74 -15.09 -31.93 4.01
CA LEU A 74 -16.22 -32.73 4.47
C LEU A 74 -17.48 -32.65 3.60
N ALA A 75 -17.45 -31.84 2.54
CA ALA A 75 -18.60 -31.60 1.70
C ALA A 75 -19.06 -32.84 0.92
N GLY A 76 -20.35 -33.07 0.94
CA GLY A 76 -21.04 -33.95 0.01
C GLY A 76 -21.17 -35.40 0.37
N ARG A 77 -20.59 -35.92 1.46
CA ARG A 77 -20.73 -37.35 1.83
C ARG A 77 -21.93 -37.71 2.70
N ASN A 78 -22.47 -36.77 3.46
CA ASN A 78 -23.70 -36.99 4.21
C ASN A 78 -24.46 -35.66 4.36
N GLY A 79 -25.59 -35.53 3.70
CA GLY A 79 -26.44 -34.33 3.60
C GLY A 79 -27.01 -33.75 4.91
N ARG A 80 -26.31 -33.89 6.04
CA ARG A 80 -26.72 -33.42 7.37
C ARG A 80 -25.54 -32.83 8.18
N ASN A 81 -24.38 -32.61 7.61
CA ASN A 81 -23.25 -32.01 8.31
C ASN A 81 -23.12 -30.53 7.92
N SER A 82 -23.35 -29.80 8.89
CA SER A 82 -23.28 -28.35 8.99
C SER A 82 -21.94 -27.77 8.78
N ARG A 83 -21.90 -26.76 7.96
CA ARG A 83 -20.72 -25.99 7.64
C ARG A 83 -21.01 -24.51 7.56
N MET A 84 -20.00 -23.70 7.89
CA MET A 84 -20.03 -22.29 7.55
C MET A 84 -20.01 -22.13 6.03
N VAL A 85 -21.12 -21.73 5.46
CA VAL A 85 -21.19 -21.30 4.05
C VAL A 85 -20.96 -19.80 4.02
N ARG A 86 -19.98 -19.37 3.24
CA ARG A 86 -19.71 -17.96 3.03
C ARG A 86 -20.71 -17.41 2.04
N GLU A 87 -21.48 -16.42 2.45
CA GLU A 87 -22.23 -15.58 1.52
C GLU A 87 -21.26 -14.74 0.70
N ALA A 88 -21.67 -14.38 -0.53
CA ALA A 88 -20.93 -13.46 -1.38
C ALA A 88 -20.71 -12.09 -0.71
N ASP A 89 -21.55 -11.75 0.26
CA ASP A 89 -21.52 -10.52 1.06
C ASP A 89 -20.69 -10.67 2.37
N GLY A 90 -19.91 -11.76 2.50
CA GLY A 90 -18.97 -11.95 3.62
C GLY A 90 -19.54 -12.57 4.91
N GLU A 91 -20.83 -12.88 4.96
CA GLU A 91 -21.45 -13.53 6.12
C GLU A 91 -21.18 -15.04 6.18
N GLU A 92 -21.01 -15.57 7.39
CA GLU A 92 -20.83 -16.99 7.64
C GLU A 92 -22.09 -17.56 8.30
N ILE A 93 -22.76 -18.50 7.64
CA ILE A 93 -23.89 -19.23 8.19
C ILE A 93 -23.36 -20.50 8.86
N SER A 94 -23.54 -20.60 10.19
CA SER A 94 -23.17 -21.81 10.92
C SER A 94 -24.33 -22.81 10.90
N VAL A 95 -24.03 -23.99 10.46
CA VAL A 95 -24.97 -25.12 10.45
C VAL A 95 -24.40 -26.20 11.42
N PRO A 96 -25.17 -26.92 12.30
CA PRO A 96 -24.68 -27.71 13.44
C PRO A 96 -23.72 -28.87 13.09
N ARG A 97 -22.63 -29.06 13.86
CA ARG A 97 -21.54 -30.03 13.66
C ARG A 97 -21.96 -31.47 14.15
N LYS A 98 -21.54 -32.48 13.41
CA LYS A 98 -21.34 -33.84 13.91
C LYS A 98 -19.85 -34.19 13.97
N LYS A 99 -19.50 -35.02 15.01
CA LYS A 99 -18.19 -35.53 15.43
C LYS A 99 -16.99 -35.36 14.45
N SER A 100 -15.84 -35.01 15.00
CA SER A 100 -14.54 -34.87 14.31
C SER A 100 -14.18 -36.11 13.51
N THR A 101 -14.30 -36.01 12.18
CA THR A 101 -13.81 -37.03 11.26
C THR A 101 -12.37 -36.64 10.89
N SER A 102 -11.45 -37.61 10.94
CA SER A 102 -10.07 -37.36 10.55
C SER A 102 -9.95 -37.16 9.04
N ILE A 103 -9.02 -36.28 8.61
CA ILE A 103 -8.75 -36.06 7.18
C ILE A 103 -8.37 -37.35 6.44
N LYS A 104 -7.73 -38.34 7.15
CA LYS A 104 -7.39 -39.65 6.59
C LYS A 104 -8.60 -40.47 6.17
N ASP A 105 -9.73 -40.28 6.87
CA ASP A 105 -10.97 -41.01 6.61
C ASP A 105 -11.71 -40.47 5.39
N ILE A 106 -11.36 -39.23 4.99
CA ILE A 106 -12.03 -38.50 3.93
C ILE A 106 -11.24 -38.57 2.60
N LEU A 107 -9.92 -38.38 2.67
CA LEU A 107 -9.05 -38.24 1.51
C LEU A 107 -7.90 -39.26 1.53
N LYS A 108 -7.52 -39.71 0.34
CA LYS A 108 -6.38 -40.60 0.10
C LYS A 108 -5.42 -39.93 -0.89
N PRO A 109 -4.08 -40.11 -0.75
CA PRO A 109 -3.13 -39.70 -1.77
C PRO A 109 -3.49 -40.32 -3.13
N GLY A 110 -3.31 -39.57 -4.21
CA GLY A 110 -3.67 -39.97 -5.59
C GLY A 110 -5.16 -39.79 -5.92
N GLN A 111 -6.01 -39.41 -4.95
CA GLN A 111 -7.44 -39.23 -5.21
C GLN A 111 -7.69 -37.93 -6.01
N GLU A 112 -8.47 -38.05 -7.11
CA GLU A 112 -8.95 -36.87 -7.84
C GLU A 112 -10.18 -36.27 -7.14
N ILE A 113 -10.15 -34.96 -6.91
CA ILE A 113 -11.24 -34.21 -6.26
C ILE A 113 -11.51 -32.90 -7.01
N MET A 114 -12.76 -32.44 -6.98
CA MET A 114 -13.09 -31.09 -7.47
C MET A 114 -12.98 -30.12 -6.30
N VAL A 115 -12.23 -29.04 -6.51
CA VAL A 115 -11.98 -28.00 -5.50
C VAL A 115 -12.15 -26.60 -6.08
N GLN A 116 -12.57 -25.68 -5.25
CA GLN A 116 -12.65 -24.25 -5.56
C GLN A 116 -11.66 -23.48 -4.71
N VAL A 117 -10.93 -22.55 -5.35
CA VAL A 117 -9.99 -21.64 -4.67
C VAL A 117 -10.79 -20.59 -3.90
N THR A 118 -10.51 -20.46 -2.59
CA THR A 118 -11.14 -19.46 -1.73
C THR A 118 -10.22 -18.34 -1.30
N LYS A 119 -8.89 -18.59 -1.31
CA LYS A 119 -7.87 -17.57 -1.06
C LYS A 119 -6.72 -17.75 -2.02
N GLU A 120 -6.19 -16.62 -2.48
CA GLU A 120 -5.00 -16.55 -3.32
C GLU A 120 -3.79 -17.20 -2.64
N PRO A 121 -2.81 -17.72 -3.41
CA PRO A 121 -1.49 -18.01 -2.87
C PRO A 121 -0.84 -16.71 -2.39
N ILE A 122 -0.24 -16.73 -1.20
CA ILE A 122 0.40 -15.54 -0.61
C ILE A 122 1.82 -15.92 -0.15
N GLY A 123 2.82 -15.22 -0.66
CA GLY A 123 4.23 -15.45 -0.33
C GLY A 123 4.64 -16.90 -0.57
N THR A 124 5.03 -17.62 0.49
CA THR A 124 5.44 -19.04 0.41
C THR A 124 4.27 -20.03 0.51
N LYS A 125 3.04 -19.56 0.76
CA LYS A 125 1.87 -20.41 0.98
C LYS A 125 1.08 -20.64 -0.29
N GLY A 126 0.70 -21.90 -0.56
CA GLY A 126 -0.21 -22.25 -1.66
C GLY A 126 -1.64 -21.75 -1.44
N ALA A 127 -2.43 -21.76 -2.52
CA ALA A 127 -3.83 -21.35 -2.49
C ALA A 127 -4.65 -22.18 -1.46
N ARG A 128 -5.63 -21.55 -0.80
CA ARG A 128 -6.60 -22.32 0.03
C ARG A 128 -7.77 -22.75 -0.83
N VAL A 129 -8.13 -24.02 -0.73
CA VAL A 129 -9.22 -24.61 -1.50
C VAL A 129 -10.27 -25.26 -0.62
N VAL A 130 -11.47 -25.42 -1.18
CA VAL A 130 -12.62 -26.07 -0.53
C VAL A 130 -13.28 -27.04 -1.52
N THR A 131 -13.95 -28.08 -1.03
CA THR A 131 -14.72 -29.02 -1.88
C THR A 131 -16.17 -28.59 -2.09
N ASP A 132 -16.69 -27.68 -1.26
CA ASP A 132 -18.01 -27.08 -1.47
C ASP A 132 -17.91 -25.96 -2.49
N VAL A 133 -18.38 -26.24 -3.69
CA VAL A 133 -18.43 -25.28 -4.78
C VAL A 133 -19.58 -24.30 -4.54
N THR A 134 -19.27 -23.02 -4.66
CA THR A 134 -20.25 -21.93 -4.65
C THR A 134 -20.17 -21.17 -5.96
N LEU A 135 -21.32 -20.92 -6.58
CA LEU A 135 -21.42 -20.17 -7.83
C LEU A 135 -22.23 -18.90 -7.58
N PRO A 136 -21.54 -17.74 -7.45
CA PRO A 136 -22.22 -16.48 -7.21
C PRO A 136 -22.92 -16.00 -8.47
N GLY A 137 -24.23 -15.79 -8.37
CA GLY A 137 -25.04 -15.03 -9.30
C GLY A 137 -25.27 -13.60 -8.80
N ARG A 138 -26.17 -12.88 -9.47
CA ARG A 138 -26.54 -11.53 -9.06
C ARG A 138 -27.45 -11.53 -7.84
N TYR A 139 -28.52 -12.29 -7.89
CA TYR A 139 -29.57 -12.34 -6.86
C TYR A 139 -29.38 -13.53 -5.90
N VAL A 140 -28.70 -14.57 -6.34
CA VAL A 140 -28.50 -15.79 -5.56
C VAL A 140 -27.08 -16.31 -5.65
N VAL A 141 -26.68 -17.09 -4.65
CA VAL A 141 -25.50 -17.96 -4.69
C VAL A 141 -25.96 -19.39 -4.76
N LEU A 142 -25.58 -20.11 -5.80
CA LEU A 142 -25.88 -21.53 -5.97
C LEU A 142 -24.85 -22.39 -5.24
N MET A 143 -25.29 -23.33 -4.43
CA MET A 143 -24.50 -24.33 -3.73
C MET A 143 -24.85 -25.73 -4.20
N PRO A 144 -24.19 -26.23 -5.25
CA PRO A 144 -24.62 -27.48 -5.88
C PRO A 144 -24.42 -28.74 -5.03
N THR A 145 -23.59 -28.64 -4.00
CA THR A 145 -23.18 -29.78 -3.14
C THR A 145 -23.97 -29.88 -1.83
N VAL A 146 -24.75 -28.85 -1.51
CA VAL A 146 -25.49 -28.75 -0.24
C VAL A 146 -26.95 -28.47 -0.54
N ASP A 147 -27.92 -29.15 0.11
CA ASP A 147 -29.35 -28.86 -0.03
C ASP A 147 -29.80 -27.93 1.11
N TYR A 148 -29.76 -26.64 0.85
CA TYR A 148 -30.08 -25.58 1.81
C TYR A 148 -30.72 -24.37 1.13
N VAL A 149 -31.64 -23.67 1.80
CA VAL A 149 -32.16 -22.37 1.35
C VAL A 149 -31.93 -21.35 2.46
N GLY A 150 -31.10 -20.37 2.14
CA GLY A 150 -30.82 -19.22 3.01
C GLY A 150 -31.29 -17.91 2.39
N VAL A 151 -31.45 -16.89 3.23
CA VAL A 151 -31.69 -15.50 2.81
C VAL A 151 -30.71 -14.65 3.61
N SER A 152 -30.10 -13.65 2.96
CA SER A 152 -29.16 -12.71 3.58
C SER A 152 -29.76 -12.12 4.86
N ARG A 153 -28.93 -12.04 5.91
CA ARG A 153 -29.34 -11.47 7.21
C ARG A 153 -29.48 -9.95 7.16
N ARG A 154 -28.93 -9.32 6.13
CA ARG A 154 -29.04 -7.87 5.90
C ARG A 154 -30.43 -7.44 5.41
N ILE A 155 -31.26 -8.39 4.98
CA ILE A 155 -32.68 -8.14 4.72
C ILE A 155 -33.39 -8.21 6.06
N GLU A 156 -33.78 -7.07 6.61
CA GLU A 156 -34.30 -6.98 7.98
C GLU A 156 -35.79 -7.35 8.06
N GLU A 157 -36.55 -7.07 7.01
CA GLU A 157 -37.98 -7.33 6.98
C GLU A 157 -38.28 -8.85 6.88
N GLU A 158 -38.87 -9.42 7.93
CA GLU A 158 -39.14 -10.86 7.99
C GLU A 158 -40.16 -11.31 6.92
N GLY A 159 -41.14 -10.46 6.57
CA GLY A 159 -42.09 -10.73 5.50
C GLY A 159 -41.39 -10.91 4.15
N GLU A 160 -40.46 -10.02 3.82
CA GLU A 160 -39.64 -10.10 2.60
C GLU A 160 -38.71 -11.29 2.61
N ARG A 161 -38.11 -11.60 3.76
CA ARG A 161 -37.26 -12.81 3.93
C ARG A 161 -38.03 -14.09 3.66
N GLU A 162 -39.25 -14.19 4.19
CA GLU A 162 -40.15 -15.33 3.94
C GLU A 162 -40.57 -15.42 2.48
N ARG A 163 -40.93 -14.29 1.85
CA ARG A 163 -41.26 -14.21 0.43
C ARG A 163 -40.13 -14.72 -0.44
N LEU A 164 -38.92 -14.19 -0.23
CA LEU A 164 -37.72 -14.59 -0.97
C LEU A 164 -37.33 -16.04 -0.74
N ARG A 165 -37.51 -16.56 0.49
CA ARG A 165 -37.27 -17.97 0.81
C ARG A 165 -38.22 -18.88 0.05
N LYS A 166 -39.52 -18.54 -0.04
CA LYS A 166 -40.52 -19.29 -0.80
C LYS A 166 -40.18 -19.30 -2.30
N ILE A 167 -39.80 -18.15 -2.87
CA ILE A 167 -39.36 -18.04 -4.28
C ILE A 167 -38.15 -18.94 -4.53
N ALA A 168 -37.12 -18.85 -3.71
CA ALA A 168 -35.90 -19.65 -3.86
C ALA A 168 -36.21 -21.15 -3.74
N GLN A 169 -37.07 -21.55 -2.80
CA GLN A 169 -37.45 -22.95 -2.58
C GLN A 169 -38.23 -23.53 -3.77
N SER A 170 -39.12 -22.75 -4.38
CA SER A 170 -39.90 -23.18 -5.55
C SER A 170 -39.08 -23.21 -6.85
N SER A 171 -38.08 -22.35 -6.98
CA SER A 171 -37.29 -22.18 -8.20
C SER A 171 -36.04 -23.06 -8.26
N LYS A 172 -35.55 -23.55 -7.10
CA LYS A 172 -34.33 -24.36 -7.06
C LYS A 172 -34.54 -25.83 -7.49
N PRO A 173 -33.55 -26.45 -8.11
CA PRO A 173 -33.57 -27.92 -8.34
C PRO A 173 -33.50 -28.70 -7.03
N ARG A 174 -33.94 -29.96 -7.05
CA ARG A 174 -33.80 -30.88 -5.93
C ARG A 174 -32.30 -31.11 -5.59
N ARG A 175 -31.97 -31.17 -4.32
CA ARG A 175 -30.61 -31.42 -3.79
C ARG A 175 -29.57 -30.33 -4.10
N VAL A 176 -30.02 -29.15 -4.43
CA VAL A 176 -29.16 -27.99 -4.66
C VAL A 176 -29.54 -26.91 -3.67
N GLY A 177 -28.54 -26.27 -3.07
CA GLY A 177 -28.74 -25.15 -2.16
C GLY A 177 -28.71 -23.81 -2.89
N VAL A 178 -29.40 -22.84 -2.31
CA VAL A 178 -29.47 -21.47 -2.79
C VAL A 178 -29.46 -20.52 -1.60
N ILE A 179 -28.60 -19.51 -1.66
CA ILE A 179 -28.63 -18.39 -0.72
C ILE A 179 -29.06 -17.15 -1.50
N VAL A 180 -30.13 -16.51 -1.05
CA VAL A 180 -30.62 -15.25 -1.64
C VAL A 180 -29.81 -14.10 -1.07
N ARG A 181 -29.28 -13.25 -1.97
CA ARG A 181 -28.44 -12.11 -1.65
C ARG A 181 -29.29 -10.87 -1.35
N THR A 182 -28.70 -9.89 -0.66
CA THR A 182 -29.35 -8.61 -0.33
C THR A 182 -29.92 -7.88 -1.56
N VAL A 183 -29.21 -7.93 -2.70
CA VAL A 183 -29.62 -7.31 -3.96
C VAL A 183 -30.95 -7.87 -4.52
N ALA A 184 -31.41 -9.02 -4.00
CA ALA A 184 -32.67 -9.64 -4.41
C ALA A 184 -33.91 -9.05 -3.69
N GLU A 185 -33.71 -8.16 -2.73
CA GLU A 185 -34.79 -7.46 -2.04
C GLU A 185 -35.67 -6.70 -3.03
N GLY A 186 -36.99 -6.85 -2.93
CA GLY A 186 -37.97 -6.26 -3.85
C GLY A 186 -38.05 -6.87 -5.24
N LYS A 187 -37.23 -7.93 -5.55
CA LYS A 187 -37.21 -8.56 -6.87
C LYS A 187 -38.34 -9.58 -7.04
N ASN A 188 -38.77 -9.73 -8.30
CA ASN A 188 -39.81 -10.67 -8.65
C ASN A 188 -39.30 -12.10 -8.77
N GLN A 189 -40.23 -13.06 -8.86
CA GLN A 189 -39.89 -14.47 -8.97
C GLN A 189 -39.14 -14.81 -10.26
N GLU A 190 -39.47 -14.12 -11.37
CA GLU A 190 -38.88 -14.43 -12.68
C GLU A 190 -37.39 -14.05 -12.73
N GLU A 191 -37.01 -12.89 -12.16
CA GLU A 191 -35.63 -12.44 -12.07
C GLU A 191 -34.79 -13.43 -11.26
N ILE A 192 -35.28 -13.86 -10.09
CA ILE A 192 -34.58 -14.80 -9.21
C ILE A 192 -34.49 -16.18 -9.87
N ALA A 193 -35.58 -16.66 -10.46
CA ALA A 193 -35.61 -17.96 -11.14
C ALA A 193 -34.67 -17.99 -12.35
N SER A 194 -34.58 -16.89 -13.12
CA SER A 194 -33.65 -16.76 -14.26
C SER A 194 -32.21 -16.88 -13.82
N ASP A 195 -31.83 -16.21 -12.72
CA ASP A 195 -30.47 -16.28 -12.18
C ASP A 195 -30.13 -17.72 -11.69
N ILE A 196 -31.06 -18.37 -10.98
CA ILE A 196 -30.91 -19.79 -10.59
C ILE A 196 -30.72 -20.68 -11.81
N GLN A 197 -31.52 -20.53 -12.87
CA GLN A 197 -31.42 -21.33 -14.07
C GLN A 197 -30.07 -21.14 -14.81
N PHE A 198 -29.59 -19.89 -14.87
CA PHE A 198 -28.28 -19.59 -15.42
C PHE A 198 -27.17 -20.34 -14.66
N LEU A 199 -27.16 -20.26 -13.31
CA LEU A 199 -26.17 -20.93 -12.48
C LEU A 199 -26.27 -22.46 -12.55
N VAL A 200 -27.46 -23.02 -12.68
CA VAL A 200 -27.66 -24.46 -12.89
C VAL A 200 -27.10 -24.92 -14.24
N LYS A 201 -27.28 -24.12 -15.30
CA LYS A 201 -26.67 -24.41 -16.62
C LYS A 201 -25.14 -24.35 -16.52
N LEU A 202 -24.60 -23.36 -15.81
CA LEU A 202 -23.15 -23.24 -15.56
C LEU A 202 -22.62 -24.48 -14.80
N TRP A 203 -23.30 -24.88 -13.71
CA TRP A 203 -22.93 -26.07 -12.95
C TRP A 203 -22.92 -27.34 -13.79
N ARG A 204 -23.93 -27.57 -14.62
CA ARG A 204 -23.97 -28.72 -15.54
C ARG A 204 -22.79 -28.72 -16.52
N ARG A 205 -22.36 -27.56 -17.00
CA ARG A 205 -21.17 -27.40 -17.85
C ARG A 205 -19.89 -27.79 -17.10
N ILE A 206 -19.75 -27.30 -15.85
CA ILE A 206 -18.60 -27.63 -14.98
C ILE A 206 -18.55 -29.15 -14.72
N GLN A 207 -19.67 -29.74 -14.36
CA GLN A 207 -19.76 -31.20 -14.17
C GLN A 207 -19.39 -32.00 -15.45
N GLY A 208 -19.84 -31.55 -16.62
CA GLY A 208 -19.50 -32.14 -17.89
C GLY A 208 -17.99 -32.09 -18.18
N ARG A 209 -17.33 -30.98 -17.86
CA ARG A 209 -15.87 -30.84 -17.94
C ARG A 209 -15.16 -31.75 -16.93
N ASN A 210 -15.62 -31.79 -15.68
CA ASN A 210 -15.03 -32.64 -14.64
C ASN A 210 -15.04 -34.14 -14.99
N ARG A 211 -16.10 -34.62 -15.63
CA ARG A 211 -16.17 -36.03 -16.07
C ARG A 211 -15.17 -36.39 -17.17
N ARG A 212 -14.78 -35.41 -18.02
CA ARG A 212 -13.83 -35.60 -19.12
C ARG A 212 -12.38 -35.33 -18.73
N ALA A 213 -12.18 -34.44 -17.75
CA ALA A 213 -10.87 -34.04 -17.28
C ALA A 213 -10.16 -35.16 -16.53
N ARG A 214 -8.83 -35.24 -16.65
CA ARG A 214 -7.95 -36.14 -15.88
C ARG A 214 -6.84 -35.31 -15.26
N GLY A 215 -6.39 -35.69 -14.07
CA GLY A 215 -5.34 -34.99 -13.33
C GLY A 215 -5.73 -33.56 -12.94
N SER A 216 -4.73 -32.72 -12.80
CA SER A 216 -4.92 -31.30 -12.41
C SER A 216 -5.40 -30.49 -13.62
N THR A 217 -6.65 -30.03 -13.59
CA THR A 217 -7.27 -29.34 -14.74
C THR A 217 -8.20 -28.22 -14.28
N LEU A 218 -8.12 -27.03 -14.92
CA LEU A 218 -9.05 -25.92 -14.70
C LEU A 218 -10.43 -26.25 -15.30
N LEU A 219 -11.44 -26.37 -14.47
CA LEU A 219 -12.82 -26.67 -14.86
C LEU A 219 -13.64 -25.42 -15.18
N HIS A 220 -13.44 -24.37 -14.37
CA HIS A 220 -14.11 -23.08 -14.52
C HIS A 220 -13.19 -21.98 -14.00
N GLN A 221 -13.05 -20.94 -14.77
CA GLN A 221 -12.41 -19.70 -14.37
C GLN A 221 -13.46 -18.71 -13.91
N GLU A 222 -13.23 -18.04 -12.78
CA GLU A 222 -14.08 -16.95 -12.31
C GLU A 222 -14.10 -15.83 -13.36
N TYR A 223 -15.20 -15.12 -13.41
CA TYR A 223 -15.38 -14.03 -14.36
C TYR A 223 -14.42 -12.85 -14.12
N ASP A 224 -14.14 -12.10 -15.19
CA ASP A 224 -13.32 -10.90 -15.15
C ASP A 224 -13.93 -9.78 -14.27
N LEU A 225 -13.14 -8.72 -14.06
CA LEU A 225 -13.53 -7.61 -13.20
C LEU A 225 -14.81 -6.94 -13.68
N ALA A 226 -14.97 -6.73 -14.97
CA ALA A 226 -16.17 -6.09 -15.55
C ALA A 226 -17.45 -6.87 -15.21
N PHE A 227 -17.42 -8.20 -15.36
CA PHE A 227 -18.54 -9.05 -14.98
C PHE A 227 -18.84 -8.96 -13.48
N ARG A 228 -17.80 -9.04 -12.64
CA ARG A 228 -17.98 -8.97 -11.18
C ARG A 228 -18.53 -7.62 -10.73
N LEU A 229 -18.13 -6.52 -11.36
CA LEU A 229 -18.68 -5.20 -11.08
C LEU A 229 -20.18 -5.14 -11.40
N VAL A 230 -20.58 -5.64 -12.57
CA VAL A 230 -22.00 -5.69 -12.95
C VAL A 230 -22.80 -6.59 -11.99
N ARG A 231 -22.27 -7.77 -11.64
CA ARG A 231 -22.92 -8.72 -10.75
C ARG A 231 -23.05 -8.22 -9.31
N ASP A 232 -21.98 -7.63 -8.77
CA ASP A 232 -21.86 -7.39 -7.32
C ASP A 232 -22.03 -5.93 -6.92
N HIS A 233 -21.77 -4.97 -7.82
CA HIS A 233 -21.69 -3.54 -7.49
C HIS A 233 -22.66 -2.66 -8.28
N PHE A 234 -23.14 -3.09 -9.45
CA PHE A 234 -24.04 -2.28 -10.26
C PHE A 234 -25.51 -2.46 -9.80
N ALA A 235 -25.88 -1.83 -8.69
CA ALA A 235 -27.22 -1.86 -8.12
C ALA A 235 -28.03 -0.62 -8.51
N ALA A 236 -29.25 -0.49 -7.94
CA ALA A 236 -30.17 0.61 -8.26
C ALA A 236 -29.64 2.00 -7.82
N ASP A 237 -28.77 2.02 -6.82
CA ASP A 237 -28.12 3.20 -6.26
C ASP A 237 -26.96 3.76 -7.12
N VAL A 238 -26.51 2.99 -8.13
CA VAL A 238 -25.47 3.46 -9.05
C VAL A 238 -26.09 4.34 -10.12
N THR A 239 -25.69 5.60 -10.14
CA THR A 239 -26.17 6.61 -11.07
C THR A 239 -25.41 6.60 -12.40
N LYS A 240 -24.13 6.23 -12.39
CA LYS A 240 -23.27 6.23 -13.57
C LYS A 240 -22.27 5.08 -13.53
N PHE A 241 -22.09 4.42 -14.68
CA PHE A 241 -21.04 3.41 -14.92
C PHE A 241 -20.24 3.87 -16.15
N ALA A 242 -19.07 4.44 -15.96
CA ALA A 242 -18.21 4.96 -17.02
C ALA A 242 -17.08 3.98 -17.33
N VAL A 243 -16.82 3.74 -18.62
CA VAL A 243 -15.75 2.83 -19.10
C VAL A 243 -15.02 3.52 -20.25
N ASP A 244 -13.72 3.48 -20.29
CA ASP A 244 -12.90 4.11 -21.33
C ASP A 244 -12.57 3.18 -22.51
N ASP A 245 -12.55 1.85 -22.30
CA ASP A 245 -12.32 0.90 -23.41
C ASP A 245 -13.62 0.47 -24.08
N PRO A 246 -13.74 0.62 -25.41
CA PRO A 246 -14.91 0.18 -26.16
C PRO A 246 -15.23 -1.32 -26.06
N LYS A 247 -14.23 -2.17 -25.84
CA LYS A 247 -14.41 -3.63 -25.70
C LYS A 247 -15.04 -3.96 -24.35
N GLU A 248 -14.48 -3.41 -23.28
CA GLU A 248 -15.01 -3.57 -21.91
C GLU A 248 -16.40 -2.93 -21.79
N HIS A 249 -16.63 -1.77 -22.40
CA HIS A 249 -17.95 -1.15 -22.47
C HIS A 249 -19.00 -2.06 -23.10
N ARG A 250 -18.69 -2.69 -24.25
CA ARG A 250 -19.61 -3.67 -24.89
C ARG A 250 -19.89 -4.86 -23.99
N LYS A 251 -18.86 -5.41 -23.33
CA LYS A 251 -19.05 -6.50 -22.37
C LYS A 251 -20.01 -6.10 -21.24
N VAL A 252 -19.80 -4.94 -20.64
CA VAL A 252 -20.68 -4.42 -19.57
C VAL A 252 -22.11 -4.24 -20.05
N LEU A 253 -22.30 -3.70 -21.27
CA LEU A 253 -23.62 -3.59 -21.90
C LEU A 253 -24.31 -4.93 -22.12
N ASP A 254 -23.58 -5.92 -22.65
CA ASP A 254 -24.15 -7.25 -22.92
C ASP A 254 -24.51 -7.98 -21.61
N LEU A 255 -23.70 -7.81 -20.57
CA LEU A 255 -23.95 -8.35 -19.25
C LEU A 255 -25.15 -7.67 -18.56
N SER A 256 -25.27 -6.35 -18.69
CA SER A 256 -26.40 -5.61 -18.12
C SER A 256 -27.75 -6.03 -18.70
N ARG A 257 -27.79 -6.37 -19.99
CA ARG A 257 -29.01 -6.90 -20.67
C ARG A 257 -29.53 -8.20 -20.05
N MET A 258 -28.61 -9.02 -19.47
CA MET A 258 -29.03 -10.26 -18.79
C MET A 258 -29.79 -10.00 -17.49
N TYR A 259 -29.67 -8.80 -16.91
CA TYR A 259 -30.24 -8.49 -15.61
C TYR A 259 -31.38 -7.45 -15.66
N SER A 260 -31.24 -6.37 -16.44
CA SER A 260 -32.28 -5.35 -16.58
C SER A 260 -31.94 -4.37 -17.70
N GLU A 261 -32.92 -4.01 -18.51
CA GLU A 261 -32.78 -2.96 -19.54
C GLU A 261 -32.57 -1.56 -18.95
N THR A 262 -33.14 -1.29 -17.78
CA THR A 262 -33.00 0.03 -17.09
C THR A 262 -31.58 0.34 -16.64
N MET A 263 -30.69 -0.67 -16.60
CA MET A 263 -29.28 -0.46 -16.27
C MET A 263 -28.50 0.13 -17.42
N ARG A 264 -28.97 -0.05 -18.66
CA ARG A 264 -28.24 0.32 -19.88
C ARG A 264 -28.02 1.84 -19.98
N ASP A 265 -29.01 2.62 -19.63
CA ASP A 265 -28.98 4.08 -19.75
C ASP A 265 -27.96 4.75 -18.82
N ARG A 266 -27.47 4.00 -17.85
CA ARG A 266 -26.45 4.44 -16.88
C ARG A 266 -25.04 4.05 -17.27
N ILE A 267 -24.85 3.27 -18.35
CA ILE A 267 -23.56 2.81 -18.83
C ILE A 267 -23.08 3.75 -19.93
N HIS A 268 -21.96 4.38 -19.73
CA HIS A 268 -21.40 5.39 -20.63
C HIS A 268 -20.00 5.01 -21.10
N LEU A 269 -19.75 5.12 -22.40
CA LEU A 269 -18.41 5.08 -22.93
C LEU A 269 -17.76 6.46 -22.73
N TYR A 270 -16.62 6.47 -22.08
CA TYR A 270 -15.84 7.68 -21.93
C TYR A 270 -15.00 7.90 -23.19
N THR A 271 -15.11 9.11 -23.76
CA THR A 271 -14.41 9.49 -25.01
C THR A 271 -13.60 10.78 -24.86
N GLY A 272 -13.31 11.18 -23.61
CA GLY A 272 -12.45 12.33 -23.32
C GLY A 272 -11.02 12.16 -23.82
N GLN A 273 -10.29 13.26 -23.95
CA GLN A 273 -8.86 13.24 -24.35
C GLN A 273 -7.94 12.89 -23.18
N GLU A 274 -8.29 13.32 -21.96
CA GLU A 274 -7.57 12.99 -20.74
C GLU A 274 -7.89 11.57 -20.28
N PRO A 275 -6.97 10.84 -19.62
CA PRO A 275 -7.28 9.54 -19.02
C PRO A 275 -8.44 9.66 -18.04
N ILE A 276 -9.34 8.67 -18.05
CA ILE A 276 -10.56 8.72 -17.26
C ILE A 276 -10.28 8.88 -15.74
N PHE A 277 -9.25 8.25 -15.21
CA PHE A 277 -8.91 8.35 -13.78
C PHE A 277 -8.39 9.75 -13.41
N ASP A 278 -7.69 10.43 -14.32
CA ASP A 278 -7.24 11.81 -14.12
C ASP A 278 -8.42 12.77 -14.13
N THR A 279 -9.37 12.61 -15.09
CA THR A 279 -10.61 13.42 -15.17
C THR A 279 -11.44 13.33 -13.89
N TYR A 280 -11.45 12.17 -13.21
CA TYR A 280 -12.14 11.99 -11.93
C TYR A 280 -11.25 12.28 -10.71
N GLY A 281 -9.99 12.72 -10.89
CA GLY A 281 -9.03 13.00 -9.81
C GLY A 281 -8.62 11.77 -9.00
N LEU A 282 -8.78 10.58 -9.58
CA LEU A 282 -8.57 9.30 -8.88
C LEU A 282 -7.11 8.96 -8.70
N GLU A 283 -6.23 9.32 -9.66
CA GLU A 283 -4.79 9.03 -9.56
C GLU A 283 -4.16 9.71 -8.33
N GLU A 284 -4.52 10.97 -8.09
CA GLU A 284 -4.04 11.68 -6.90
C GLU A 284 -4.58 11.07 -5.60
N GLU A 285 -5.86 10.65 -5.60
CA GLU A 285 -6.46 10.02 -4.42
C GLU A 285 -5.88 8.64 -4.15
N ILE A 286 -5.57 7.85 -5.17
CA ILE A 286 -4.85 6.57 -5.06
C ILE A 286 -3.46 6.80 -4.47
N ALA A 287 -2.71 7.79 -4.99
CA ALA A 287 -1.39 8.14 -4.47
C ALA A 287 -1.44 8.58 -3.00
N ARG A 288 -2.47 9.34 -2.60
CA ARG A 288 -2.71 9.72 -1.20
C ARG A 288 -3.03 8.51 -0.33
N THR A 289 -3.81 7.56 -0.86
CA THR A 289 -4.22 6.34 -0.15
C THR A 289 -3.04 5.44 0.18
N LEU A 290 -1.96 5.47 -0.59
CA LEU A 290 -0.74 4.70 -0.30
C LEU A 290 0.14 5.33 0.80
N ARG A 291 -0.15 6.58 1.22
CA ARG A 291 0.59 7.26 2.29
C ARG A 291 0.09 6.81 3.66
N ARG A 292 0.98 6.81 4.65
CA ARG A 292 0.62 6.52 6.05
C ARG A 292 -0.34 7.58 6.63
N LYS A 293 -0.13 8.86 6.29
CA LYS A 293 -0.85 10.01 6.82
C LYS A 293 -2.01 10.40 5.92
N VAL A 294 -3.21 10.52 6.50
CA VAL A 294 -4.44 10.96 5.83
C VAL A 294 -4.97 12.19 6.56
N TRP A 295 -5.20 13.27 5.81
CA TRP A 295 -5.73 14.51 6.36
C TRP A 295 -7.25 14.47 6.45
N LEU A 296 -7.78 15.02 7.53
CA LEU A 296 -9.22 15.22 7.75
C LEU A 296 -9.63 16.62 7.27
N SER A 297 -10.91 16.80 6.95
CA SER A 297 -11.43 18.09 6.46
C SER A 297 -11.34 19.18 7.53
N CYS A 298 -11.47 18.84 8.80
CA CYS A 298 -11.27 19.78 9.91
C CYS A 298 -9.83 20.30 10.07
N GLY A 299 -8.84 19.64 9.43
CA GLY A 299 -7.41 19.96 9.55
C GLY A 299 -6.65 19.08 10.53
N GLY A 300 -7.32 18.09 11.14
CA GLY A 300 -6.71 16.96 11.82
C GLY A 300 -6.15 15.95 10.83
N TYR A 301 -5.60 14.87 11.32
CA TYR A 301 -5.14 13.76 10.48
C TYR A 301 -5.11 12.43 11.24
N ILE A 302 -5.15 11.36 10.48
CA ILE A 302 -4.93 10.01 10.97
C ILE A 302 -3.63 9.44 10.40
N VAL A 303 -2.97 8.58 11.16
CA VAL A 303 -1.79 7.82 10.73
C VAL A 303 -2.14 6.34 10.79
N ILE A 304 -1.93 5.63 9.69
CA ILE A 304 -2.27 4.20 9.56
C ILE A 304 -0.98 3.42 9.38
N ASP A 305 -0.68 2.54 10.33
CA ASP A 305 0.49 1.68 10.35
C ASP A 305 0.10 0.21 10.36
N ASN A 306 0.52 -0.50 9.33
CA ASN A 306 0.37 -1.95 9.24
C ASN A 306 1.60 -2.63 9.82
N THR A 307 1.39 -3.48 10.83
CA THR A 307 2.41 -4.41 11.32
C THR A 307 2.12 -5.82 10.80
N GLU A 308 2.97 -6.79 11.15
CA GLU A 308 2.75 -8.19 10.77
C GLU A 308 1.46 -8.77 11.38
N ALA A 309 1.08 -8.35 12.58
CA ALA A 309 -0.02 -8.95 13.35
C ALA A 309 -1.30 -8.11 13.39
N LEU A 310 -1.18 -6.79 13.33
CA LEU A 310 -2.30 -5.86 13.50
C LEU A 310 -2.08 -4.55 12.74
N THR A 311 -3.14 -3.77 12.57
CA THR A 311 -3.07 -2.39 12.09
C THR A 311 -3.29 -1.44 13.25
N ALA A 312 -2.39 -0.48 13.45
CA ALA A 312 -2.54 0.62 14.40
C ALA A 312 -2.96 1.89 13.66
N ILE A 313 -3.90 2.62 14.22
CA ILE A 313 -4.39 3.89 13.69
C ILE A 313 -4.33 4.93 14.81
N ASP A 314 -3.63 6.04 14.56
CA ASP A 314 -3.46 7.15 15.50
C ASP A 314 -4.17 8.39 14.98
N VAL A 315 -4.91 9.11 15.83
CA VAL A 315 -5.71 10.29 15.50
C VAL A 315 -5.10 11.54 16.13
N ASN A 316 -4.91 12.57 15.30
CA ASN A 316 -4.27 13.83 15.72
C ASN A 316 -5.12 15.05 15.33
N THR A 317 -5.15 16.09 16.20
CA THR A 317 -5.82 17.38 15.90
C THR A 317 -5.13 18.17 14.78
N GLY A 318 -3.82 17.92 14.55
CA GLY A 318 -3.06 18.60 13.51
C GLY A 318 -3.03 20.12 13.66
N LYS A 319 -3.57 20.82 12.66
CA LYS A 319 -3.69 22.29 12.64
C LYS A 319 -5.04 22.79 13.17
N TYR A 320 -5.94 21.90 13.56
CA TYR A 320 -7.26 22.27 14.04
C TYR A 320 -7.24 22.70 15.51
N ILE A 321 -7.49 23.98 15.76
CA ILE A 321 -7.47 24.58 17.10
C ILE A 321 -8.88 24.75 17.69
N GLY A 322 -9.94 24.46 16.89
CA GLY A 322 -11.32 24.63 17.33
C GLY A 322 -11.73 26.11 17.56
N SER A 323 -13.00 26.33 17.86
CA SER A 323 -13.55 27.68 18.08
C SER A 323 -14.30 27.82 19.41
N THR A 324 -14.68 26.73 20.07
CA THR A 324 -15.56 26.73 21.25
C THR A 324 -14.87 26.21 22.50
N SER A 325 -14.56 24.93 22.56
CA SER A 325 -13.87 24.32 23.70
C SER A 325 -12.89 23.24 23.21
N LEU A 326 -11.96 22.84 24.07
CA LEU A 326 -11.05 21.72 23.78
C LEU A 326 -11.85 20.43 23.57
N ALA A 327 -12.82 20.16 24.45
CA ALA A 327 -13.66 18.96 24.39
C ALA A 327 -14.46 18.85 23.07
N ASP A 328 -15.02 19.99 22.58
CA ASP A 328 -15.73 20.02 21.29
C ASP A 328 -14.79 19.81 20.11
N THR A 329 -13.57 20.37 20.20
CA THR A 329 -12.54 20.21 19.18
C THR A 329 -12.12 18.75 19.05
N VAL A 330 -11.86 18.08 20.19
CA VAL A 330 -11.52 16.66 20.26
C VAL A 330 -12.66 15.80 19.72
N LEU A 331 -13.89 16.03 20.22
CA LEU A 331 -15.06 15.26 19.76
C LEU A 331 -15.27 15.38 18.25
N LYS A 332 -15.21 16.60 17.71
CA LYS A 332 -15.38 16.82 16.27
C LYS A 332 -14.31 16.12 15.45
N THR A 333 -13.04 16.20 15.89
CA THR A 333 -11.92 15.53 15.21
C THR A 333 -12.11 14.01 15.22
N ASN A 334 -12.46 13.44 16.39
CA ASN A 334 -12.66 12.01 16.55
C ASN A 334 -13.86 11.48 15.74
N LEU A 335 -14.96 12.24 15.65
CA LEU A 335 -16.12 11.88 14.83
C LEU A 335 -15.79 11.85 13.33
N GLU A 336 -15.03 12.85 12.85
CA GLU A 336 -14.59 12.88 11.45
C GLU A 336 -13.55 11.78 11.19
N ALA A 337 -12.64 11.53 12.14
CA ALA A 337 -11.69 10.44 12.06
C ALA A 337 -12.39 9.08 11.98
N ALA A 338 -13.43 8.83 12.78
CA ALA A 338 -14.18 7.57 12.75
C ALA A 338 -14.78 7.29 11.37
N GLU A 339 -15.35 8.32 10.72
CA GLU A 339 -15.91 8.18 9.36
C GLU A 339 -14.80 7.93 8.33
N GLU A 340 -13.68 8.68 8.40
CA GLU A 340 -12.56 8.52 7.48
C GLU A 340 -11.83 7.19 7.70
N ILE A 341 -11.67 6.71 8.95
CA ILE A 341 -11.10 5.40 9.25
C ILE A 341 -11.91 4.30 8.57
N ALA A 342 -13.25 4.30 8.73
CA ALA A 342 -14.10 3.32 8.07
C ALA A 342 -13.93 3.34 6.53
N ARG A 343 -13.83 4.52 5.92
CA ARG A 343 -13.56 4.69 4.48
C ARG A 343 -12.19 4.12 4.11
N GLN A 344 -11.14 4.44 4.87
CA GLN A 344 -9.76 3.98 4.61
C GLN A 344 -9.61 2.47 4.79
N LEU A 345 -10.31 1.86 5.76
CA LEU A 345 -10.33 0.41 5.94
C LEU A 345 -10.91 -0.32 4.71
N ARG A 346 -11.97 0.25 4.10
CA ARG A 346 -12.54 -0.26 2.84
C ARG A 346 -11.57 -0.07 1.69
N LEU A 347 -11.15 1.17 1.44
CA LEU A 347 -10.34 1.57 0.30
C LEU A 347 -8.99 0.83 0.27
N ARG A 348 -8.32 0.73 1.41
CA ARG A 348 -7.04 0.00 1.55
C ARG A 348 -7.21 -1.50 1.70
N ASN A 349 -8.44 -1.97 1.84
CA ASN A 349 -8.79 -3.36 2.14
C ASN A 349 -8.03 -3.92 3.36
N ILE A 350 -7.93 -3.10 4.41
CA ILE A 350 -7.31 -3.50 5.67
C ILE A 350 -8.22 -4.49 6.39
N GLY A 351 -7.64 -5.57 6.90
CA GLY A 351 -8.37 -6.59 7.64
C GLY A 351 -7.47 -7.31 8.64
N GLY A 352 -8.06 -7.90 9.65
CA GLY A 352 -7.42 -8.51 10.80
C GLY A 352 -7.79 -7.77 12.08
N ILE A 353 -6.88 -7.71 13.03
CA ILE A 353 -7.00 -6.94 14.26
C ILE A 353 -6.63 -5.49 13.96
N ILE A 354 -7.44 -4.55 14.40
CA ILE A 354 -7.23 -3.12 14.22
C ILE A 354 -7.39 -2.45 15.57
N VAL A 355 -6.43 -1.61 15.92
CA VAL A 355 -6.42 -0.82 17.16
C VAL A 355 -6.39 0.65 16.77
N ILE A 356 -7.30 1.43 17.33
CA ILE A 356 -7.45 2.85 17.02
C ILE A 356 -7.20 3.65 18.29
N ASP A 357 -6.26 4.58 18.22
CA ASP A 357 -5.93 5.54 19.26
C ASP A 357 -6.62 6.87 18.93
N PHE A 358 -7.82 7.05 19.48
CA PHE A 358 -8.54 8.31 19.37
C PHE A 358 -7.99 9.32 20.37
N ILE A 359 -8.09 10.61 20.04
CA ILE A 359 -7.71 11.66 20.97
C ILE A 359 -8.51 11.51 22.27
N ASP A 360 -7.82 11.57 23.41
CA ASP A 360 -8.39 11.34 24.73
C ASP A 360 -9.68 12.14 24.99
N MET A 361 -10.69 11.45 25.52
CA MET A 361 -12.00 12.01 25.88
C MET A 361 -12.34 11.62 27.32
N GLU A 362 -12.47 12.62 28.19
CA GLU A 362 -12.86 12.41 29.61
C GLU A 362 -14.33 12.02 29.77
N ASN A 363 -15.19 12.31 28.77
CA ASN A 363 -16.63 12.11 28.84
C ASN A 363 -17.02 10.81 28.12
N ASP A 364 -17.53 9.84 28.88
CA ASP A 364 -18.05 8.57 28.37
C ASP A 364 -19.12 8.75 27.27
N ALA A 365 -19.93 9.81 27.36
CA ALA A 365 -20.93 10.08 26.32
C ALA A 365 -20.29 10.49 24.99
N HIS A 366 -19.12 11.12 25.01
CA HIS A 366 -18.34 11.44 23.81
C HIS A 366 -17.72 10.17 23.23
N GLN A 367 -17.17 9.30 24.07
CA GLN A 367 -16.62 8.00 23.65
C GLN A 367 -17.69 7.15 22.95
N ARG A 368 -18.92 7.08 23.52
CA ARG A 368 -20.03 6.37 22.89
C ARG A 368 -20.41 6.96 21.53
N LYS A 369 -20.51 8.29 21.41
CA LYS A 369 -20.81 8.94 20.13
C LYS A 369 -19.79 8.61 19.05
N VAL A 370 -18.50 8.52 19.41
CA VAL A 370 -17.43 8.16 18.47
C VAL A 370 -17.55 6.69 18.05
N THR A 371 -17.81 5.79 19.00
CA THR A 371 -18.03 4.36 18.72
C THR A 371 -19.24 4.15 17.84
N ASP A 372 -20.39 4.77 18.19
CA ASP A 372 -21.62 4.69 17.39
C ASP A 372 -21.40 5.21 15.95
N LYS A 373 -20.64 6.31 15.81
CA LYS A 373 -20.31 6.87 14.49
C LYS A 373 -19.42 5.94 13.69
N LEU A 374 -18.46 5.26 14.32
CA LEU A 374 -17.60 4.28 13.67
C LEU A 374 -18.42 3.07 13.21
N GLU A 375 -19.32 2.55 14.06
CA GLU A 375 -20.21 1.44 13.72
C GLU A 375 -21.16 1.81 12.58
N GLU A 376 -21.77 3.00 12.60
CA GLU A 376 -22.61 3.52 11.51
C GLU A 376 -21.85 3.57 10.19
N ALA A 377 -20.62 4.07 10.20
CA ALA A 377 -19.78 4.16 9.00
C ALA A 377 -19.39 2.76 8.48
N LEU A 378 -19.07 1.81 9.38
CA LEU A 378 -18.73 0.44 9.06
C LEU A 378 -19.93 -0.39 8.57
N ALA A 379 -21.18 -0.04 8.94
CA ALA A 379 -22.38 -0.71 8.45
C ALA A 379 -22.52 -0.64 6.91
N ARG A 380 -21.90 0.36 6.28
CA ARG A 380 -21.83 0.50 4.82
C ARG A 380 -20.84 -0.44 4.15
N ASP A 381 -19.91 -1.01 4.92
CA ASP A 381 -18.94 -1.97 4.41
C ASP A 381 -19.61 -3.34 4.15
N LYS A 382 -19.31 -3.94 2.99
CA LYS A 382 -19.75 -5.29 2.67
C LYS A 382 -19.02 -6.35 3.50
N THR A 383 -17.82 -6.02 3.97
CA THR A 383 -16.98 -6.92 4.77
C THR A 383 -17.34 -6.80 6.24
N LYS A 384 -17.53 -7.94 6.89
CA LYS A 384 -17.88 -7.98 8.31
C LYS A 384 -16.78 -7.35 9.16
N ALA A 385 -17.12 -6.30 9.89
CA ALA A 385 -16.36 -5.70 10.96
C ALA A 385 -17.07 -5.87 12.30
N THR A 386 -16.35 -5.88 13.39
CA THR A 386 -16.89 -5.93 14.75
C THR A 386 -16.07 -4.97 15.60
N VAL A 387 -16.70 -3.97 16.16
CA VAL A 387 -16.11 -3.03 17.12
C VAL A 387 -16.33 -3.61 18.52
N LEU A 388 -15.29 -3.67 19.33
CA LEU A 388 -15.34 -4.18 20.69
C LEU A 388 -15.50 -3.04 21.71
N GLY A 389 -15.24 -1.79 21.30
CA GLY A 389 -15.36 -0.60 22.13
C GLY A 389 -14.02 -0.12 22.69
N PHE A 390 -14.08 0.84 23.61
CA PHE A 390 -12.90 1.38 24.28
C PHE A 390 -12.34 0.41 25.33
N THR A 391 -11.04 0.27 25.34
CA THR A 391 -10.30 -0.47 26.36
C THR A 391 -10.01 0.43 27.57
N HIS A 392 -9.50 -0.16 28.66
CA HIS A 392 -9.03 0.60 29.83
C HIS A 392 -7.85 1.52 29.54
N LEU A 393 -7.19 1.35 28.39
CA LEU A 393 -6.08 2.21 27.93
C LEU A 393 -6.55 3.35 27.03
N GLY A 394 -7.88 3.51 26.83
CA GLY A 394 -8.41 4.53 25.93
C GLY A 394 -8.39 4.18 24.44
N LEU A 395 -7.97 2.96 24.08
CA LEU A 395 -7.89 2.51 22.69
C LEU A 395 -9.20 1.85 22.25
N VAL A 396 -9.61 2.02 21.01
CA VAL A 396 -10.73 1.26 20.44
C VAL A 396 -10.19 0.04 19.72
N GLU A 397 -10.70 -1.13 20.13
CA GLU A 397 -10.39 -2.41 19.50
C GLU A 397 -11.49 -2.80 18.51
N MET A 398 -11.08 -3.23 17.33
CA MET A 398 -11.99 -3.79 16.35
C MET A 398 -11.34 -4.89 15.52
N THR A 399 -12.18 -5.69 14.89
CA THR A 399 -11.75 -6.71 13.92
C THR A 399 -12.49 -6.52 12.60
N ARG A 400 -11.79 -6.69 11.49
CA ARG A 400 -12.38 -6.72 10.15
C ARG A 400 -11.88 -7.96 9.41
N LYS A 401 -12.78 -8.70 8.77
CA LYS A 401 -12.41 -9.92 8.07
C LYS A 401 -11.45 -9.62 6.91
N LYS A 402 -10.27 -10.28 6.85
CA LYS A 402 -9.35 -10.17 5.69
C LYS A 402 -9.90 -11.03 4.55
N VAL A 403 -10.41 -10.42 3.51
CA VAL A 403 -11.07 -11.08 2.36
C VAL A 403 -10.09 -11.29 1.22
N GLN A 404 -9.28 -10.29 0.93
CA GLN A 404 -8.27 -10.27 -0.12
C GLN A 404 -7.02 -9.53 0.35
N GLU A 405 -6.01 -9.45 -0.48
CA GLU A 405 -4.79 -8.71 -0.22
C GLU A 405 -5.06 -7.21 -0.09
N GLY A 406 -4.31 -6.51 0.76
CA GLY A 406 -4.42 -5.08 0.93
C GLY A 406 -3.96 -4.31 -0.31
N LEU A 407 -4.52 -3.12 -0.53
CA LEU A 407 -4.18 -2.29 -1.69
C LEU A 407 -2.69 -1.96 -1.73
N ALA A 408 -2.09 -1.60 -0.59
CA ALA A 408 -0.66 -1.31 -0.51
C ALA A 408 0.19 -2.54 -0.86
N GLU A 409 -0.20 -3.73 -0.35
CA GLU A 409 0.49 -4.99 -0.63
C GLU A 409 0.47 -5.34 -2.14
N SER A 410 -0.66 -5.07 -2.83
CA SER A 410 -0.84 -5.35 -4.26
C SER A 410 -0.18 -4.32 -5.19
N MET A 411 0.00 -3.06 -4.74
CA MET A 411 0.53 -1.97 -5.57
C MET A 411 1.98 -1.60 -5.28
N THR A 412 2.56 -2.07 -4.16
CA THR A 412 3.92 -1.72 -3.75
C THR A 412 4.78 -2.97 -3.52
N LYS A 413 6.07 -2.77 -3.38
CA LYS A 413 7.01 -3.81 -2.96
C LYS A 413 7.76 -3.36 -1.72
N VAL A 414 8.27 -4.31 -0.96
CA VAL A 414 9.15 -4.03 0.19
C VAL A 414 10.35 -3.21 -0.30
N CYS A 415 10.68 -2.15 0.43
CA CYS A 415 11.81 -1.29 0.10
C CYS A 415 13.13 -2.09 0.20
N PRO A 416 13.91 -2.22 -0.90
CA PRO A 416 15.15 -3.01 -0.90
C PRO A 416 16.25 -2.39 -0.04
N THR A 417 16.14 -1.10 0.30
CA THR A 417 17.14 -0.41 1.13
C THR A 417 16.98 -0.70 2.61
N CYS A 418 15.74 -0.74 3.11
CA CYS A 418 15.48 -0.94 4.55
C CYS A 418 14.73 -2.24 4.87
N ASP A 419 14.48 -3.11 3.90
CA ASP A 419 13.69 -4.36 4.05
C ASP A 419 12.38 -4.15 4.83
N GLY A 420 11.70 -3.03 4.56
CA GLY A 420 10.46 -2.67 5.24
C GLY A 420 10.61 -2.07 6.64
N ARG A 421 11.85 -1.94 7.16
CA ARG A 421 12.10 -1.42 8.52
C ARG A 421 11.76 0.08 8.68
N GLY A 422 11.68 0.84 7.56
CA GLY A 422 11.42 2.29 7.57
C GLY A 422 12.58 3.14 8.09
N ARG A 423 13.70 2.52 8.50
CA ARG A 423 14.92 3.18 8.99
C ARG A 423 16.14 2.45 8.47
N ILE A 424 17.21 3.21 8.24
CA ILE A 424 18.54 2.73 7.90
C ILE A 424 19.54 3.25 8.93
N LEU A 425 20.74 2.70 8.97
CA LEU A 425 21.80 3.21 9.83
C LEU A 425 22.23 4.61 9.34
N SER A 426 22.56 5.49 10.27
CA SER A 426 23.10 6.81 9.92
C SER A 426 24.50 6.68 9.35
N GLU A 427 24.89 7.65 8.52
CA GLU A 427 26.21 7.73 7.90
C GLU A 427 27.32 7.73 8.97
N GLU A 428 27.06 8.41 10.09
CA GLU A 428 27.97 8.43 11.23
C GLU A 428 28.19 7.02 11.82
N THR A 429 27.09 6.29 12.09
CA THR A 429 27.14 4.92 12.60
C THR A 429 27.88 4.00 11.63
N LEU A 430 27.64 4.18 10.31
CA LEU A 430 28.29 3.41 9.26
C LEU A 430 29.77 3.74 9.14
N SER A 431 30.18 5.00 9.31
CA SER A 431 31.59 5.38 9.30
C SER A 431 32.35 4.71 10.44
N PHE A 432 31.82 4.69 11.66
CA PHE A 432 32.41 3.92 12.76
C PHE A 432 32.44 2.41 12.53
N ARG A 433 31.40 1.88 11.88
CA ARG A 433 31.38 0.46 11.49
C ARG A 433 32.46 0.15 10.45
N ALA A 434 32.66 1.04 9.48
CA ALA A 434 33.73 0.94 8.49
C ALA A 434 35.11 1.02 9.15
N MET A 435 35.33 1.96 10.08
CA MET A 435 36.60 2.03 10.84
C MET A 435 36.89 0.71 11.57
N ARG A 436 35.90 0.11 12.24
CA ARG A 436 36.05 -1.18 12.90
C ARG A 436 36.38 -2.32 11.92
N ALA A 437 35.72 -2.33 10.75
CA ALA A 437 35.99 -3.31 9.70
C ALA A 437 37.44 -3.17 9.16
N ILE A 438 37.86 -1.93 8.91
CA ILE A 438 39.23 -1.62 8.46
C ILE A 438 40.27 -2.08 9.51
N LYS A 439 40.05 -1.76 10.80
CA LYS A 439 40.94 -2.20 11.88
C LYS A 439 41.05 -3.73 11.96
N LYS A 440 39.90 -4.42 11.82
CA LYS A 440 39.86 -5.88 11.80
C LYS A 440 40.65 -6.45 10.63
N GLU A 441 40.50 -5.88 9.43
CA GLU A 441 41.23 -6.33 8.25
C GLU A 441 42.72 -6.01 8.35
N ALA A 442 43.07 -4.85 8.89
CA ALA A 442 44.46 -4.48 9.12
C ALA A 442 45.23 -5.48 10.04
N LEU A 443 44.52 -6.12 10.97
CA LEU A 443 45.05 -7.18 11.82
C LEU A 443 45.18 -8.53 11.12
N SER A 444 44.39 -8.78 10.09
CA SER A 444 44.34 -10.05 9.36
C SER A 444 45.36 -10.12 8.21
N THR A 445 45.99 -9.01 7.85
CA THR A 445 46.91 -8.93 6.70
C THR A 445 48.21 -8.24 7.06
N ASP A 446 49.33 -8.73 6.51
CA ASP A 446 50.65 -8.08 6.61
C ASP A 446 50.90 -7.02 5.52
N GLN A 447 49.99 -6.89 4.57
CA GLN A 447 50.11 -5.96 3.45
C GLN A 447 50.07 -4.50 3.90
N PRO A 448 50.89 -3.60 3.28
CA PRO A 448 51.06 -2.22 3.75
C PRO A 448 49.91 -1.28 3.38
N ALA A 449 49.05 -1.66 2.42
CA ALA A 449 47.97 -0.77 1.96
C ALA A 449 46.67 -1.50 1.66
N MET A 450 45.53 -0.78 1.79
CA MET A 450 44.22 -1.27 1.46
C MET A 450 43.33 -0.18 0.82
N LEU A 451 42.38 -0.63 -0.04
CA LEU A 451 41.36 0.19 -0.67
C LEU A 451 40.00 -0.19 -0.13
N VAL A 452 39.26 0.79 0.36
CA VAL A 452 37.92 0.63 0.88
C VAL A 452 36.91 1.40 0.01
N LEU A 453 35.91 0.72 -0.49
CA LEU A 453 34.79 1.32 -1.23
C LEU A 453 33.60 1.49 -0.30
N LEU A 454 33.04 2.68 -0.27
CA LEU A 454 31.92 3.09 0.55
C LEU A 454 30.98 3.98 -0.25
N HIS A 455 29.76 4.14 0.23
CA HIS A 455 28.92 5.22 -0.28
C HIS A 455 29.58 6.59 -0.01
N PRO A 456 29.50 7.59 -0.93
CA PRO A 456 30.23 8.86 -0.80
C PRO A 456 29.97 9.61 0.51
N SER A 457 28.73 9.62 1.02
CA SER A 457 28.40 10.26 2.30
C SER A 457 29.10 9.59 3.50
N VAL A 458 29.20 8.26 3.50
CA VAL A 458 29.91 7.49 4.54
C VAL A 458 31.43 7.70 4.42
N ALA A 459 31.94 7.71 3.20
CA ALA A 459 33.36 7.97 2.91
C ALA A 459 33.79 9.34 3.43
N ALA A 460 32.98 10.39 3.19
CA ALA A 460 33.25 11.75 3.67
C ALA A 460 33.33 11.80 5.21
N MET A 461 32.41 11.11 5.91
CA MET A 461 32.42 10.99 7.38
C MET A 461 33.65 10.23 7.90
N LEU A 462 34.01 9.15 7.23
CA LEU A 462 35.19 8.35 7.59
C LEU A 462 36.47 9.14 7.41
N ILE A 463 36.62 9.86 6.32
CA ILE A 463 37.78 10.72 6.04
C ILE A 463 37.88 11.83 7.08
N GLY A 464 36.76 12.46 7.43
CA GLY A 464 36.67 13.57 8.38
C GLY A 464 37.21 14.89 7.83
N ALA A 465 37.03 15.97 8.60
CA ALA A 465 37.48 17.29 8.22
C ALA A 465 39.00 17.35 8.02
N GLY A 466 39.42 17.73 6.80
CA GLY A 466 40.84 17.77 6.46
C GLY A 466 41.57 16.41 6.50
N GLY A 467 40.83 15.29 6.51
CA GLY A 467 41.38 13.95 6.55
C GLY A 467 41.76 13.48 7.96
N SER A 468 41.34 14.19 9.00
CA SER A 468 41.77 13.92 10.40
C SER A 468 41.45 12.49 10.88
N ASN A 469 40.24 12.00 10.60
CA ASN A 469 39.82 10.67 11.05
C ASN A 469 40.57 9.57 10.30
N LEU A 470 40.81 9.74 9.01
CA LEU A 470 41.57 8.81 8.19
C LEU A 470 43.02 8.74 8.64
N SER A 471 43.65 9.91 8.87
CA SER A 471 45.02 9.97 9.38
C SER A 471 45.22 9.29 10.74
N ALA A 472 44.26 9.51 11.65
CA ALA A 472 44.25 8.83 12.94
C ALA A 472 44.15 7.29 12.80
N LEU A 473 43.26 6.83 11.87
CA LEU A 473 43.08 5.42 11.60
C LEU A 473 44.31 4.78 10.95
N GLU A 474 45.01 5.48 10.05
CA GLU A 474 46.27 5.07 9.44
C GLU A 474 47.38 4.95 10.50
N GLN A 475 47.49 5.92 11.43
CA GLN A 475 48.44 5.88 12.53
C GLN A 475 48.20 4.68 13.48
N GLU A 476 46.93 4.42 13.81
CA GLU A 476 46.56 3.31 14.69
C GLU A 476 46.80 1.94 14.05
N THR A 477 46.53 1.80 12.75
CA THR A 477 46.69 0.53 12.03
C THR A 477 48.07 0.30 11.46
N GLY A 478 48.90 1.36 11.34
CA GLY A 478 50.20 1.31 10.69
C GLY A 478 50.14 1.06 9.17
N LYS A 479 48.95 1.20 8.56
CA LYS A 479 48.71 0.86 7.17
C LYS A 479 48.28 2.11 6.40
N THR A 480 48.55 2.15 5.10
CA THR A 480 48.02 3.17 4.20
C THR A 480 46.61 2.80 3.74
N ILE A 481 45.62 3.67 3.99
CA ILE A 481 44.22 3.40 3.69
C ILE A 481 43.74 4.38 2.61
N TYR A 482 43.26 3.82 1.50
CA TYR A 482 42.61 4.57 0.44
C TYR A 482 41.10 4.39 0.60
N VAL A 483 40.35 5.49 0.59
CA VAL A 483 38.89 5.48 0.71
C VAL A 483 38.32 6.07 -0.59
N LYS A 484 37.55 5.26 -1.33
CA LYS A 484 36.89 5.68 -2.56
C LYS A 484 35.36 5.66 -2.33
N GLY A 485 34.70 6.80 -2.59
CA GLY A 485 33.24 6.90 -2.65
C GLY A 485 32.71 6.33 -3.96
N SER A 486 31.70 5.48 -3.91
CA SER A 486 30.98 4.98 -5.10
C SER A 486 29.49 5.00 -4.88
N PHE A 487 28.72 5.60 -5.80
CA PHE A 487 27.26 5.60 -5.78
C PHE A 487 26.66 4.24 -6.12
N ASP A 488 27.44 3.32 -6.67
CA ASP A 488 27.00 1.93 -6.91
C ASP A 488 26.88 1.13 -5.62
N GLN A 489 27.53 1.59 -4.55
CA GLN A 489 27.45 0.96 -3.23
C GLN A 489 26.18 1.45 -2.50
N LYS A 490 25.46 0.51 -1.89
CA LYS A 490 24.41 0.87 -0.94
C LYS A 490 25.02 1.57 0.27
N LEU A 491 24.24 2.38 0.96
CA LEU A 491 24.71 3.15 2.12
C LEU A 491 25.36 2.24 3.21
N GLU A 492 24.84 1.02 3.40
CA GLU A 492 25.32 0.07 4.41
C GLU A 492 26.49 -0.83 3.94
N ASP A 493 26.84 -0.77 2.66
CA ASP A 493 27.89 -1.64 2.11
C ASP A 493 29.28 -1.10 2.46
N ILE A 494 30.12 -1.97 3.01
CA ILE A 494 31.52 -1.70 3.32
C ILE A 494 32.35 -2.77 2.60
N VAL A 495 33.02 -2.38 1.53
CA VAL A 495 33.79 -3.31 0.69
C VAL A 495 35.26 -3.01 0.75
N ILE A 496 36.08 -3.97 1.21
CA ILE A 496 37.52 -3.92 1.11
C ILE A 496 37.91 -4.46 -0.28
N ALA A 497 38.13 -3.54 -1.22
CA ALA A 497 38.23 -3.86 -2.64
C ALA A 497 39.63 -4.35 -3.04
N ALA A 498 40.65 -3.94 -2.33
CA ALA A 498 42.02 -4.38 -2.57
C ALA A 498 42.87 -4.29 -1.28
N VAL A 499 43.76 -5.23 -1.14
CA VAL A 499 44.81 -5.26 -0.14
C VAL A 499 46.13 -5.65 -0.86
N GLY A 500 47.20 -4.91 -0.65
CA GLY A 500 48.44 -5.19 -1.37
C GLY A 500 49.53 -4.16 -1.16
N SER A 501 50.49 -4.07 -2.12
CA SER A 501 51.51 -3.04 -2.12
C SER A 501 50.87 -1.65 -2.27
N LYS A 502 51.55 -0.62 -1.79
CA LYS A 502 51.04 0.75 -1.84
C LYS A 502 50.80 1.20 -3.29
N GLU A 503 51.67 0.84 -4.20
CA GLU A 503 51.58 1.23 -5.63
C GLU A 503 50.41 0.57 -6.35
N ASP A 504 50.14 -0.72 -6.05
CA ASP A 504 49.04 -1.47 -6.67
C ASP A 504 47.67 -0.99 -6.19
N VAL A 505 47.58 -0.66 -4.88
CA VAL A 505 46.35 -0.16 -4.28
C VAL A 505 46.11 1.27 -4.73
N GLU A 506 47.11 2.14 -4.84
CA GLU A 506 47.03 3.50 -5.29
C GLU A 506 46.49 3.59 -6.73
N LYS A 507 47.04 2.78 -7.65
CA LYS A 507 46.54 2.69 -9.04
C LYS A 507 45.08 2.32 -9.15
N LYS A 508 44.52 1.54 -8.21
CA LYS A 508 43.10 1.16 -8.18
C LYS A 508 42.24 2.18 -7.47
N ALA A 509 42.82 2.95 -6.56
CA ALA A 509 42.08 3.88 -5.69
C ALA A 509 41.81 5.22 -6.36
N LEU A 510 42.77 5.76 -7.11
CA LEU A 510 42.71 7.09 -7.66
C LEU A 510 42.00 7.07 -9.02
N PRO A 511 40.88 7.82 -9.18
CA PRO A 511 40.17 7.88 -10.44
C PRO A 511 40.85 8.75 -11.48
N VAL A 512 41.94 9.48 -11.10
CA VAL A 512 42.65 10.44 -11.95
C VAL A 512 44.16 10.33 -11.72
N SER A 513 44.91 10.64 -12.76
CA SER A 513 46.39 10.74 -12.72
C SER A 513 46.82 12.17 -13.01
N ALA A 514 48.02 12.55 -12.55
CA ALA A 514 48.59 13.85 -12.88
C ALA A 514 48.79 13.97 -14.40
N GLY A 515 48.27 15.04 -15.00
CA GLY A 515 48.31 15.27 -16.43
C GLY A 515 46.98 14.96 -17.15
N ASP A 516 46.06 14.25 -16.51
CA ASP A 516 44.74 13.89 -17.09
C ASP A 516 43.92 15.16 -17.39
N ARG A 517 43.19 15.14 -18.52
CA ARG A 517 42.21 16.17 -18.90
C ARG A 517 40.81 15.61 -18.71
N LEU A 518 40.01 16.32 -17.92
CA LEU A 518 38.68 15.88 -17.49
C LEU A 518 37.67 17.00 -17.65
N GLU A 519 36.46 16.63 -18.05
CA GLU A 519 35.30 17.53 -17.93
C GLU A 519 34.68 17.36 -16.54
N VAL A 520 34.61 18.45 -15.79
CA VAL A 520 34.02 18.46 -14.44
C VAL A 520 33.00 19.60 -14.31
N VAL A 521 32.01 19.40 -13.42
CA VAL A 521 31.06 20.45 -13.05
C VAL A 521 31.45 20.98 -11.67
N VAL A 522 31.61 22.30 -11.57
CA VAL A 522 31.91 22.94 -10.28
C VAL A 522 30.65 22.96 -9.40
N GLU A 523 30.71 22.32 -8.27
CA GLU A 523 29.55 22.16 -7.38
C GLU A 523 29.47 23.23 -6.30
N GLU A 524 30.60 23.62 -5.74
CA GLU A 524 30.70 24.59 -4.64
C GLU A 524 32.04 25.32 -4.63
N PRO A 525 32.14 26.53 -3.99
CA PRO A 525 33.40 27.21 -3.84
C PRO A 525 34.26 26.53 -2.79
N HIS A 526 35.59 26.56 -2.94
CA HIS A 526 36.52 26.00 -1.96
C HIS A 526 36.43 26.78 -0.64
N VAL A 527 36.26 26.05 0.50
CA VAL A 527 35.99 26.60 1.84
C VAL A 527 37.07 27.57 2.31
N SER A 528 38.36 27.32 2.01
CA SER A 528 39.50 28.11 2.48
C SER A 528 39.98 29.15 1.42
N ASN A 529 39.62 29.00 0.17
CA ASN A 529 39.96 29.90 -0.91
C ASN A 529 38.78 30.07 -1.87
N SER A 530 37.97 31.08 -1.65
CA SER A 530 36.75 31.36 -2.46
C SER A 530 37.02 31.66 -3.95
N ARG A 531 38.28 31.74 -4.37
CA ARG A 531 38.66 31.86 -5.78
C ARG A 531 38.64 30.52 -6.50
N ASP A 532 38.84 29.42 -5.78
CA ASP A 532 38.91 28.09 -6.33
C ASP A 532 37.53 27.38 -6.18
N GLY A 533 37.24 26.47 -7.09
CA GLY A 533 35.99 25.71 -7.12
C GLY A 533 36.24 24.25 -6.81
N ILE A 534 35.24 23.63 -6.20
CA ILE A 534 35.24 22.20 -5.93
C ILE A 534 34.34 21.47 -6.91
N ALA A 535 34.91 20.49 -7.59
CA ALA A 535 34.17 19.51 -8.38
C ALA A 535 34.38 18.13 -7.78
N ARG A 536 33.49 17.18 -8.13
CA ARG A 536 33.62 15.79 -7.69
C ARG A 536 33.54 14.82 -8.85
N LEU A 537 34.45 13.88 -8.88
CA LEU A 537 34.46 12.76 -9.82
C LEU A 537 34.35 11.46 -9.02
N GLU A 538 33.20 10.75 -9.12
CA GLU A 538 32.95 9.53 -8.33
C GLU A 538 33.17 9.70 -6.81
N GLY A 539 32.86 10.89 -6.27
CA GLY A 539 33.07 11.23 -4.87
C GLY A 539 34.48 11.67 -4.50
N TYR A 540 35.43 11.65 -5.45
CA TYR A 540 36.79 12.18 -5.29
C TYR A 540 36.79 13.69 -5.60
N VAL A 541 37.36 14.47 -4.70
CA VAL A 541 37.34 15.93 -4.77
C VAL A 541 38.39 16.43 -5.77
N ILE A 542 37.99 17.32 -6.65
CA ILE A 542 38.87 18.02 -7.56
C ILE A 542 38.82 19.52 -7.23
N ASP A 543 39.92 20.06 -6.72
CA ASP A 543 40.12 21.47 -6.41
C ASP A 543 40.57 22.17 -7.69
N VAL A 544 39.70 22.98 -8.29
CA VAL A 544 39.93 23.64 -9.56
C VAL A 544 40.34 25.09 -9.31
N GLU A 545 41.58 25.41 -9.62
CA GLU A 545 42.15 26.75 -9.44
C GLU A 545 41.36 27.79 -10.25
N GLY A 546 40.89 28.85 -9.60
CA GLY A 546 40.23 30.01 -10.25
C GLY A 546 38.75 29.77 -10.58
N ALA A 547 38.16 28.62 -10.31
CA ALA A 547 36.80 28.26 -10.71
C ALA A 547 35.69 28.61 -9.65
N GLY A 548 36.02 29.29 -8.56
CA GLY A 548 35.09 29.58 -7.50
C GLY A 548 33.86 30.44 -7.84
N ARG A 549 33.87 31.10 -9.01
CA ARG A 549 32.73 31.87 -9.54
C ARG A 549 31.93 31.14 -10.62
N LEU A 550 32.40 29.98 -11.06
CA LEU A 550 31.82 29.18 -12.15
C LEU A 550 31.00 28.00 -11.63
N ILE A 551 30.26 28.23 -10.55
CA ILE A 551 29.43 27.17 -9.93
C ILE A 551 28.31 26.79 -10.90
N GLY A 552 28.16 25.47 -11.14
CA GLY A 552 27.20 24.92 -12.08
C GLY A 552 27.69 24.85 -13.52
N GLU A 553 28.86 25.44 -13.83
CA GLU A 553 29.42 25.37 -15.17
C GLU A 553 30.26 24.10 -15.37
N LYS A 554 30.26 23.62 -16.62
CA LYS A 554 31.03 22.49 -17.08
C LYS A 554 32.37 22.96 -17.62
N LEU A 555 33.45 22.56 -16.97
CA LEU A 555 34.81 23.02 -17.29
C LEU A 555 35.68 21.86 -17.76
N LEU A 556 36.53 22.09 -18.76
CA LEU A 556 37.64 21.21 -19.11
C LEU A 556 38.84 21.59 -18.24
N VAL A 557 39.28 20.67 -17.39
CA VAL A 557 40.40 20.88 -16.46
C VAL A 557 41.51 19.91 -16.69
N GLN A 558 42.74 20.32 -16.40
CA GLN A 558 43.91 19.42 -16.39
C GLN A 558 44.38 19.24 -14.97
N VAL A 559 44.49 18.00 -14.56
CA VAL A 559 44.97 17.59 -13.22
C VAL A 559 46.47 17.92 -13.08
N THR A 560 46.80 18.75 -12.11
CA THR A 560 48.21 19.17 -11.88
C THR A 560 48.87 18.32 -10.80
N LYS A 561 48.13 18.00 -9.72
CA LYS A 561 48.64 17.16 -8.59
C LYS A 561 47.52 16.29 -8.07
N VAL A 562 47.89 15.06 -7.71
CA VAL A 562 46.96 14.08 -7.15
C VAL A 562 47.38 13.78 -5.72
N PHE A 563 46.44 13.81 -4.79
CA PHE A 563 46.59 13.46 -3.39
C PHE A 563 45.61 12.32 -3.03
N LYS A 564 45.74 11.72 -1.89
CA LYS A 564 44.91 10.57 -1.47
C LYS A 564 43.40 10.89 -1.42
N THR A 565 43.06 12.12 -1.10
CA THR A 565 41.63 12.53 -0.85
C THR A 565 41.11 13.58 -1.84
N TYR A 566 42.00 14.21 -2.59
CA TYR A 566 41.65 15.22 -3.59
C TYR A 566 42.73 15.35 -4.66
N ALA A 567 42.39 15.95 -5.79
CA ALA A 567 43.36 16.39 -6.79
C ALA A 567 43.27 17.89 -6.99
N ARG A 568 44.37 18.52 -7.42
CA ARG A 568 44.37 19.88 -7.93
C ARG A 568 44.36 19.90 -9.43
N ALA A 569 43.58 20.76 -10.01
CA ALA A 569 43.46 20.91 -11.43
C ALA A 569 43.42 22.40 -11.81
N GLN A 570 43.85 22.70 -13.05
CA GLN A 570 43.77 24.02 -13.65
C GLN A 570 42.79 23.98 -14.82
N MET A 571 42.08 25.07 -15.04
CA MET A 571 41.19 25.22 -16.19
C MET A 571 42.01 25.25 -17.49
N VAL A 572 41.59 24.45 -18.47
CA VAL A 572 42.17 24.45 -19.82
C VAL A 572 41.27 25.21 -20.76
N GLU A 573 39.95 25.04 -20.66
CA GLU A 573 38.94 25.67 -21.50
C GLU A 573 37.59 25.67 -20.82
N VAL A 574 36.76 26.68 -21.06
CA VAL A 574 35.36 26.68 -20.66
C VAL A 574 34.58 25.99 -21.79
N ALA A 575 33.95 24.85 -21.53
CA ALA A 575 33.06 24.22 -22.50
C ALA A 575 31.81 25.10 -22.68
N SER A 576 31.84 26.03 -23.66
CA SER A 576 30.66 26.79 -24.06
C SER A 576 29.72 25.83 -24.81
N GLU A 577 28.50 25.65 -24.34
CA GLU A 577 27.39 25.09 -25.13
C GLU A 577 27.11 26.04 -26.30
N GLY A 578 27.58 25.70 -27.49
CA GLY A 578 27.22 26.40 -28.72
C GLY A 578 28.34 26.54 -29.74
N ASP A 579 28.67 25.48 -30.42
CA ASP A 579 29.06 25.52 -31.85
C ASP A 579 28.89 24.14 -32.49
N GLU A 580 27.68 23.88 -32.96
CA GLU A 580 27.45 22.90 -34.02
C GLU A 580 27.70 23.52 -35.37
N LYS A 581 28.75 23.00 -36.08
CA LYS A 581 28.95 22.97 -37.54
C LYS A 581 29.50 24.18 -38.24
N LYS A 582 30.76 24.12 -38.54
CA LYS A 582 31.28 24.45 -39.87
C LYS A 582 32.38 23.45 -40.25
N GLN A 583 32.03 22.47 -41.06
CA GLN A 583 32.99 21.71 -41.85
C GLN A 583 33.47 22.56 -43.06
N PRO A 584 34.77 22.50 -43.43
CA PRO A 584 35.30 23.19 -44.63
C PRO A 584 34.87 22.40 -45.87
N LYS A 585 34.32 23.09 -46.83
CA LYS A 585 34.13 22.58 -48.20
C LYS A 585 35.45 22.70 -48.95
N GLU A 586 35.97 21.56 -49.38
CA GLU A 586 36.98 21.48 -50.45
C GLU A 586 36.36 21.84 -51.79
N ASP A 587 37.11 22.71 -52.51
CA ASP A 587 36.90 23.10 -53.89
C ASP A 587 37.09 21.92 -54.86
N SER A 588 36.15 21.74 -55.74
CA SER A 588 36.44 21.22 -57.09
C SER A 588 35.45 21.78 -58.10
N ALA A 589 36.06 22.39 -59.08
CA ALA A 589 35.49 23.16 -60.18
C ALA A 589 34.91 22.33 -61.31
N LYS A 590 34.11 23.01 -62.17
CA LYS A 590 33.64 22.72 -63.56
C LYS A 590 32.39 21.77 -63.63
N ASP A 591 31.39 22.07 -64.45
CA ASP A 591 31.29 22.77 -65.70
C ASP A 591 29.80 23.04 -66.04
N LYS A 592 29.64 24.18 -66.77
CA LYS A 592 28.57 24.66 -67.62
C LYS A 592 27.36 23.70 -68.00
N GLN A 593 26.15 24.21 -67.99
CA GLN A 593 25.42 24.78 -69.12
C GLN A 593 23.90 24.98 -68.84
N LYS A 594 23.49 26.21 -69.11
CA LYS A 594 22.34 26.73 -69.88
C LYS A 594 20.93 26.20 -69.72
N GLY A 595 20.07 27.14 -69.59
CA GLY A 595 18.71 27.21 -70.07
C GLY A 595 17.68 27.34 -69.01
N GLY A 596 16.91 28.27 -68.85
CA GLY A 596 16.39 29.32 -69.70
C GLY A 596 14.94 29.54 -69.25
N GLN A 597 14.64 30.80 -68.99
CA GLN A 597 13.35 31.46 -69.18
C GLN A 597 12.15 31.15 -68.20
N ASN A 598 11.85 32.22 -67.44
CA ASN A 598 10.63 33.02 -67.63
C ASN A 598 9.34 32.42 -67.04
N ASN A 599 8.63 33.08 -66.20
CA ASN A 599 7.87 34.33 -66.28
C ASN A 599 7.19 34.59 -64.92
N LYS A 600 7.42 35.76 -64.39
CA LYS A 600 6.52 36.90 -64.28
C LYS A 600 5.12 36.72 -63.72
N GLN A 601 4.94 37.51 -62.75
CA GLN A 601 3.80 38.41 -62.47
C GLN A 601 3.01 37.88 -61.29
N GLY A 602 2.80 38.63 -60.35
CA GLY A 602 2.45 40.01 -60.04
C GLY A 602 1.43 39.90 -58.97
N GLY A 603 1.40 40.63 -58.09
CA GLY A 603 1.23 41.98 -57.85
C GLY A 603 0.51 42.18 -56.52
N LYS A 604 1.05 43.11 -55.83
CA LYS A 604 0.40 44.27 -55.20
C LYS A 604 -0.59 44.06 -54.02
N LYS A 605 -0.09 44.52 -52.85
CA LYS A 605 -0.66 45.75 -52.20
C LYS A 605 -2.02 45.55 -51.53
N ARG A 606 -2.24 45.95 -50.31
CA ARG A 606 -2.01 47.11 -49.47
C ARG A 606 -2.47 46.76 -48.07
N ALA A 607 -1.75 47.09 -47.02
CA ALA A 607 -1.91 48.31 -46.24
C ALA A 607 -3.26 48.33 -45.47
N GLY A 608 -3.28 48.50 -44.26
CA GLY A 608 -2.98 49.51 -43.29
C GLY A 608 -3.79 49.21 -42.08
N GLN A 609 -3.48 49.60 -41.06
CA GLN A 609 -3.34 50.73 -40.16
C GLN A 609 -3.74 50.26 -38.79
N LYS A 610 -2.82 50.32 -37.80
CA LYS A 610 -2.72 51.42 -36.82
C LYS A 610 -3.89 51.55 -35.85
N GLY A 611 -3.53 51.49 -34.57
CA GLY A 611 -4.22 52.04 -33.42
C GLY A 611 -3.72 51.36 -32.16
N SER A 612 -2.60 51.59 -31.56
CA SER A 612 -2.05 52.61 -30.65
C SER A 612 -3.10 53.44 -29.91
N VAL A 613 -3.01 53.41 -28.63
CA VAL A 613 -3.08 54.47 -27.60
C VAL A 613 -3.10 53.76 -26.28
N SER A 614 -2.00 53.65 -25.47
CA SER A 614 -1.44 54.66 -24.51
C SER A 614 -2.54 55.22 -23.65
N SER A 615 -2.44 55.16 -22.39
CA SER A 615 -1.68 55.88 -21.41
C SER A 615 -2.27 55.61 -20.04
N SER A 616 -1.48 55.31 -19.04
CA SER A 616 -0.87 56.28 -18.10
C SER A 616 -1.83 56.88 -17.09
N GLY A 617 -1.37 56.79 -15.87
CA GLY A 617 -1.67 57.75 -14.81
C GLY A 617 -1.86 57.00 -13.48
N LYS A 618 -0.89 56.83 -12.62
CA LYS A 618 -0.25 57.80 -11.71
C LYS A 618 -1.18 58.33 -10.64
N ASN A 619 -0.77 57.92 -9.41
CA ASN A 619 -0.53 58.79 -8.26
C ASN A 619 -1.70 59.34 -7.44
N GLY A 620 -1.50 59.24 -6.17
CA GLY A 620 -1.87 60.18 -5.14
C GLY A 620 -2.30 59.44 -3.88
N SER A 621 -1.51 59.14 -2.91
CA SER A 621 -0.82 59.89 -1.85
C SER A 621 -1.73 60.66 -0.92
N LYS A 622 -1.55 60.33 0.35
CA LYS A 622 -1.71 61.17 1.55
C LYS A 622 -3.15 61.49 2.00
N LYS A 623 -3.46 61.45 3.24
CA LYS A 623 -2.86 61.83 4.56
C LYS A 623 -3.80 61.34 5.64
N GLU A 624 -3.32 60.87 6.79
CA GLU A 624 -3.26 61.50 8.10
C GLU A 624 -4.60 62.11 8.56
N GLU A 625 -5.08 61.85 9.73
CA GLU A 625 -4.73 62.21 11.06
C GLU A 625 -5.64 61.42 12.05
N LYS A 626 -5.11 60.84 13.10
CA LYS A 626 -4.78 61.33 14.46
C LYS A 626 -5.94 61.36 15.44
N ASN A 627 -5.56 60.84 16.59
CA ASN A 627 -5.95 61.17 17.97
C ASN A 627 -7.15 60.34 18.50
N GLY A 628 -7.14 59.83 19.71
CA GLY A 628 -6.31 60.05 20.88
C GLY A 628 -6.57 58.98 21.91
N GLU A 629 -5.56 58.57 22.56
CA GLU A 629 -5.56 58.17 23.96
C GLU A 629 -5.91 59.35 24.84
N PRO A 630 -6.27 59.23 26.19
CA PRO A 630 -5.41 58.56 27.12
C PRO A 630 -6.07 57.91 28.37
N ASP A 631 -5.24 57.11 29.03
CA ASP A 631 -4.99 57.04 30.48
C ASP A 631 -5.96 56.39 31.46
N GLY A 632 -5.32 55.55 32.28
CA GLY A 632 -5.61 55.37 33.68
C GLY A 632 -5.33 53.99 34.22
N ALA A 633 -4.13 53.62 34.37
CA ALA A 633 -3.20 53.45 35.49
C ALA A 633 -3.81 52.79 36.75
N LYS A 634 -3.06 51.78 37.18
CA LYS A 634 -2.65 51.40 38.55
C LYS A 634 -3.10 50.04 39.07
N LYS A 635 -2.09 49.15 39.13
CA LYS A 635 -1.85 48.14 40.19
C LYS A 635 -1.76 48.85 41.58
N PRO A 636 -1.65 48.14 42.76
CA PRO A 636 -1.40 46.74 43.05
C PRO A 636 -1.98 46.20 44.39
N VAL A 637 -1.81 44.81 44.61
CA VAL A 637 -1.40 44.19 45.91
C VAL A 637 -2.39 44.12 47.08
N LYS A 638 -2.70 42.91 47.59
CA LYS A 638 -2.20 42.34 48.87
C LYS A 638 -2.91 41.05 49.27
N ARG A 639 -2.04 40.07 49.55
CA ARG A 639 -2.12 38.95 50.51
C ARG A 639 -2.99 39.22 51.74
N ARG A 640 -3.69 38.14 52.25
CA ARG A 640 -3.76 37.71 53.67
C ARG A 640 -4.45 36.34 53.71
N LYS A 641 -3.80 35.43 54.17
CA LYS A 641 -3.50 34.49 55.25
C LYS A 641 -4.64 34.32 56.27
N ARG A 642 -4.82 33.01 56.64
CA ARG A 642 -5.20 32.40 57.91
C ARG A 642 -6.66 32.18 58.25
N GLY A 643 -6.89 30.89 58.66
CA GLY A 643 -7.85 30.58 59.72
C GLY A 643 -8.18 29.09 59.80
N ASN A 644 -7.43 28.40 60.62
CA ASN A 644 -7.62 27.09 61.20
C ASN A 644 -8.88 26.98 62.07
N ARG A 645 -9.58 25.78 62.05
CA ARG A 645 -10.21 25.14 63.25
C ARG A 645 -10.91 23.85 62.79
N ARG A 646 -10.37 22.68 63.11
CA ARG A 646 -10.53 21.76 64.24
C ARG A 646 -11.99 21.43 64.61
N GLY A 647 -12.28 20.10 64.58
CA GLY A 647 -13.34 19.42 65.37
C GLY A 647 -13.76 18.13 64.66
N ARG A 648 -13.18 16.99 65.04
CA ARG A 648 -13.66 15.89 65.92
C ARG A 648 -15.05 15.35 65.47
N GLY A 649 -15.29 14.10 65.14
CA GLY A 649 -15.10 12.89 65.85
C GLY A 649 -16.07 11.86 65.25
N GLY A 650 -15.81 10.59 65.43
CA GLY A 650 -16.83 9.55 65.45
C GLY A 650 -16.67 8.41 64.47
N ARG A 651 -15.83 7.45 64.77
CA ARG A 651 -16.10 6.05 64.56
C ARG A 651 -17.02 5.60 65.74
N PRO A 652 -17.86 4.53 65.71
CA PRO A 652 -17.39 3.17 65.46
C PRO A 652 -18.46 2.17 64.89
N GLN A 653 -17.93 0.97 64.71
CA GLN A 653 -18.55 -0.39 64.92
C GLN A 653 -19.13 -1.15 63.71
N GLN A 654 -18.39 -2.17 63.42
CA GLN A 654 -18.91 -3.50 63.01
C GLN A 654 -19.77 -4.14 64.12
N PRO A 655 -20.60 -5.17 63.78
CA PRO A 655 -20.19 -6.53 64.05
C PRO A 655 -20.64 -7.60 63.01
N SER A 656 -19.75 -8.57 62.73
CA SER A 656 -19.74 -9.97 63.14
C SER A 656 -20.88 -10.84 62.64
N GLY A 657 -20.63 -11.87 62.00
CA GLY A 657 -20.25 -13.27 62.21
C GLY A 657 -21.07 -14.09 61.23
N SER A 658 -20.82 -15.26 60.79
CA SER A 658 -20.12 -16.43 61.32
C SER A 658 -19.98 -17.48 60.21
N LYS A 659 -18.86 -18.16 60.16
CA LYS A 659 -18.61 -19.61 60.21
C LYS A 659 -19.41 -20.49 59.22
N ALA A 660 -18.88 -21.43 58.51
CA ALA A 660 -17.94 -22.53 58.72
C ALA A 660 -17.73 -23.18 57.33
N GLY A 661 -16.75 -23.83 56.94
CA GLY A 661 -15.73 -24.64 57.54
C GLY A 661 -15.21 -25.65 56.55
N GLN A 662 -13.95 -25.93 56.73
CA GLN A 662 -13.22 -27.20 56.54
C GLN A 662 -12.80 -27.59 55.11
N LYS A 663 -11.52 -27.52 54.87
CA LYS A 663 -10.38 -28.45 55.10
C LYS A 663 -10.13 -29.39 53.94
N VAL A 664 -8.98 -29.40 53.45
CA VAL A 664 -7.71 -30.15 53.52
C VAL A 664 -7.50 -30.87 52.20
N SER A 665 -6.41 -30.96 51.49
CA SER A 665 -5.03 -31.15 51.90
C SER A 665 -4.08 -31.00 50.72
N ASP A 666 -2.89 -30.54 51.04
CA ASP A 666 -1.56 -30.66 50.47
C ASP A 666 -1.21 -31.97 49.77
N ALA A 667 -0.30 -31.90 48.84
CA ALA A 667 1.04 -32.52 48.85
C ALA A 667 1.66 -32.56 47.44
N ALA A 668 2.77 -31.87 47.30
CA ALA A 668 4.15 -32.35 47.11
C ALA A 668 4.46 -32.88 45.71
N ALA A 669 5.30 -32.20 45.00
CA ALA A 669 6.77 -32.12 45.00
C ALA A 669 7.45 -33.16 44.13
N GLU A 670 8.29 -32.60 43.28
CA GLU A 670 9.65 -33.03 42.89
C GLU A 670 9.93 -34.30 42.05
N SER A 671 10.80 -33.99 41.14
CA SER A 671 11.88 -34.83 40.56
C SER A 671 11.53 -35.62 39.28
N ASN A 672 12.18 -35.40 38.16
CA ASN A 672 13.52 -35.89 37.86
C ASN A 672 14.01 -35.39 36.48
N GLN A 673 15.16 -34.84 36.53
CA GLN A 673 16.12 -34.74 35.40
C GLN A 673 16.69 -36.13 35.09
N LYS A 674 17.11 -36.24 33.81
CA LYS A 674 18.23 -37.03 33.26
C LYS A 674 17.93 -38.25 32.43
N GLN A 675 18.75 -38.26 31.39
CA GLN A 675 19.24 -39.38 30.55
C GLN A 675 18.37 -39.68 29.33
N ASN A 676 18.86 -39.74 28.11
CA ASN A 676 20.19 -39.97 27.61
C ASN A 676 20.25 -39.58 26.12
N ALA A 677 21.37 -39.09 25.74
CA ALA A 677 21.94 -39.12 24.42
C ALA A 677 22.10 -40.57 23.92
N GLN A 678 22.20 -40.64 22.62
CA GLN A 678 22.86 -41.62 21.77
C GLN A 678 21.94 -42.45 20.84
N LYS A 679 22.38 -42.36 19.62
CA LYS A 679 22.30 -43.29 18.50
C LYS A 679 21.21 -43.10 17.47
N GLY A 680 21.73 -42.79 16.29
CA GLY A 680 21.16 -43.10 14.99
C GLY A 680 21.28 -41.97 14.03
#